data_764b2b26c1c51eb0ddad8c17b37a5463
#
_entry.id   764b2b26c1c51eb0ddad8c17b37a5463
#
_cell.length_a   1.000
_cell.length_b   1.000
_cell.length_c   1.000
_cell.angle_alpha   90.00
_cell.angle_beta   90.00
_cell.angle_gamma   90.00
#
_symmetry.space_group_name_H-M   'P 1'
#
loop_
_entity.id
_entity.type
_entity.pdbx_description
1 polymer ?
#
loop_
_entity_poly.entity_id
_entity_poly.type
_entity_poly.pdbx_seq_one_letter_code
_entity_poly.pdbx_strand_id
1 'polypeptide(L)'
;MPSFFYELRRRNVLRVAAAYALVAWIIIEAGSVLLPTFGATEVAFQIYVIVVLAGFFVAVVLAWIFEITPEGVKLDKDVDRIERRSTNKQKAAMNYLIIGLLAVALGVSIAFNVTGIRNGDAPPRVAVDEKPAIAVLPFTSLSSEPDNAVFADGIHGDILTQLANIGSCRVISRTSVMEYRNTTKNVREIGEELDVGTVLQGSVQRVGDNVRINVQLVDAENDVNIWAETYDRQLTAQNIFDIQSEISRAIAVALETTLTPAEQVRIAAKPTADLRAYSAYISGRDNLYLRRLETLRRARENFEQAIEYDPNYAAAYAGLAESVLLLEFNHQALPRAEAFEIARNNLQKALELDPELADAYAVKGLLESTDWQQTRIGKGNLEAEAAFRRAIELNPNHASAHMWFAMLRESEERDEEAIELFQRSMELDPLGRIPFTNLPRLYAQRGRNDEAIRLWLEAMEIHPEWPMPQQYMAVHMAGLGRLDEAMAWMQRAIELSGDQTRAMFTIRLFVAFGDMDRAVNILKTLPDDHPFAKYMDGFVLLIDSDIRGALEFFSALADSGELFDANEFPAGAAAQVAILAGDFKKAREFVFIDEPILREDTELQVDKFTTPSIIRLAYISQREGDSAYAQELLRAALPVVRQQPRLGWFGQGIQEVRILALLGRKEDALDALRELVDAGFREPVLTDLWSLDLDPFLAILRDDQRFAAMVDEVNRSLAEMYERVLRAESTGDWDSLRAKAEII
;
A
#
# COMPACT_ATOMS: atom_id res chain seq x y z
N MET A 1 -39.33 -5.22 -49.23
CA MET A 1 -39.57 -4.74 -47.85
C MET A 1 -38.71 -3.51 -47.64
N PRO A 2 -39.25 -2.33 -47.34
CA PRO A 2 -38.43 -1.21 -46.96
C PRO A 2 -37.72 -1.63 -45.66
N SER A 3 -36.41 -1.39 -45.55
CA SER A 3 -35.64 -1.83 -44.37
C SER A 3 -36.18 -1.12 -43.13
N PHE A 4 -36.29 -1.82 -42.00
CA PHE A 4 -36.68 -1.32 -40.67
C PHE A 4 -35.96 -0.01 -40.32
N PHE A 5 -34.69 0.11 -40.66
CA PHE A 5 -33.88 1.32 -40.50
C PHE A 5 -34.36 2.53 -41.31
N TYR A 6 -34.96 2.32 -42.49
CA TYR A 6 -35.52 3.42 -43.28
C TYR A 6 -36.77 3.99 -42.61
N GLU A 7 -37.60 3.14 -41.99
CA GLU A 7 -38.81 3.53 -41.27
C GLU A 7 -38.46 4.30 -39.96
N LEU A 8 -37.46 3.84 -39.19
CA LEU A 8 -36.91 4.54 -38.00
C LEU A 8 -36.41 5.96 -38.33
N ARG A 9 -35.71 6.09 -39.48
CA ARG A 9 -35.20 7.38 -39.94
C ARG A 9 -36.31 8.31 -40.47
N ARG A 10 -37.33 7.75 -41.04
CA ARG A 10 -38.50 8.48 -41.58
C ARG A 10 -39.33 9.08 -40.46
N ARG A 11 -39.51 8.38 -39.35
CA ARG A 11 -40.35 8.78 -38.21
C ARG A 11 -39.61 9.62 -37.15
N ASN A 12 -38.44 10.13 -37.45
CA ASN A 12 -37.59 10.88 -36.48
C ASN A 12 -37.24 10.16 -35.17
N VAL A 13 -37.50 8.86 -35.02
CA VAL A 13 -37.27 8.07 -33.81
C VAL A 13 -35.80 8.13 -33.39
N LEU A 14 -34.87 8.05 -34.34
CA LEU A 14 -33.43 8.16 -34.04
C LEU A 14 -33.04 9.52 -33.45
N ARG A 15 -33.73 10.62 -33.86
CA ARG A 15 -33.46 11.95 -33.31
C ARG A 15 -33.99 12.10 -31.89
N VAL A 16 -35.17 11.56 -31.62
CA VAL A 16 -35.79 11.56 -30.29
C VAL A 16 -34.97 10.67 -29.37
N ALA A 17 -34.53 9.50 -29.82
CA ALA A 17 -33.66 8.62 -29.05
C ALA A 17 -32.33 9.28 -28.68
N ALA A 18 -31.67 9.96 -29.66
CA ALA A 18 -30.42 10.68 -29.40
C ALA A 18 -30.59 11.88 -28.44
N ALA A 19 -31.67 12.64 -28.61
CA ALA A 19 -32.00 13.76 -27.72
C ALA A 19 -32.32 13.27 -26.30
N TYR A 20 -33.08 12.17 -26.18
CA TYR A 20 -33.38 11.58 -24.89
C TYR A 20 -32.12 11.05 -24.21
N ALA A 21 -31.25 10.33 -24.93
CA ALA A 21 -30.01 9.80 -24.39
C ALA A 21 -29.10 10.91 -23.82
N LEU A 22 -29.01 12.05 -24.52
CA LEU A 22 -28.27 13.21 -24.07
C LEU A 22 -28.86 13.81 -22.80
N VAL A 23 -30.18 14.02 -22.77
CA VAL A 23 -30.90 14.59 -21.61
C VAL A 23 -30.84 13.61 -20.42
N ALA A 24 -31.02 12.32 -20.68
CA ALA A 24 -30.91 11.28 -19.66
C ALA A 24 -29.51 11.22 -19.02
N TRP A 25 -28.46 11.35 -19.85
CA TRP A 25 -27.09 11.43 -19.35
C TRP A 25 -26.89 12.65 -18.43
N ILE A 26 -27.33 13.83 -18.84
CA ILE A 26 -27.25 15.06 -18.01
C ILE A 26 -28.05 14.89 -16.70
N ILE A 27 -29.23 14.28 -16.77
CA ILE A 27 -30.08 14.06 -15.61
C ILE A 27 -29.42 13.06 -14.64
N ILE A 28 -28.83 11.97 -15.14
CA ILE A 28 -28.12 10.98 -14.32
C ILE A 28 -26.89 11.63 -13.68
N GLU A 29 -26.10 12.39 -14.45
CA GLU A 29 -24.93 13.12 -13.95
C GLU A 29 -25.32 14.13 -12.86
N ALA A 30 -26.34 14.94 -13.10
CA ALA A 30 -26.85 15.86 -12.07
C ALA A 30 -27.37 15.09 -10.83
N GLY A 31 -28.02 13.96 -11.02
CA GLY A 31 -28.51 13.11 -9.93
C GLY A 31 -27.38 12.48 -9.14
N SER A 32 -26.28 12.12 -9.76
CA SER A 32 -25.10 11.54 -9.07
C SER A 32 -24.46 12.54 -8.09
N VAL A 33 -24.58 13.84 -8.37
CA VAL A 33 -24.06 14.90 -7.51
C VAL A 33 -25.11 15.37 -6.48
N LEU A 34 -26.36 15.54 -6.91
CA LEU A 34 -27.41 16.13 -6.05
C LEU A 34 -27.99 15.13 -5.05
N LEU A 35 -28.25 13.88 -5.44
CA LEU A 35 -28.90 12.91 -4.56
C LEU A 35 -28.10 12.60 -3.28
N PRO A 36 -26.78 12.43 -3.31
CA PRO A 36 -25.96 12.25 -2.11
C PRO A 36 -26.00 13.47 -1.18
N THR A 37 -26.03 14.71 -1.72
CA THR A 37 -26.09 15.94 -0.91
C THR A 37 -27.40 16.09 -0.13
N PHE A 38 -28.45 15.37 -0.54
CA PHE A 38 -29.73 15.29 0.16
C PHE A 38 -29.89 14.01 1.00
N GLY A 39 -28.80 13.25 1.22
CA GLY A 39 -28.82 12.03 2.05
C GLY A 39 -29.52 10.83 1.39
N ALA A 40 -29.67 10.81 0.06
CA ALA A 40 -30.26 9.68 -0.64
C ALA A 40 -29.30 8.47 -0.62
N THR A 41 -29.85 7.29 -0.29
CA THR A 41 -29.10 6.04 -0.28
C THR A 41 -28.67 5.61 -1.69
N GLU A 42 -27.63 4.79 -1.81
CA GLU A 42 -27.17 4.23 -3.08
C GLU A 42 -28.28 3.45 -3.82
N VAL A 43 -29.13 2.77 -3.07
CA VAL A 43 -30.34 2.10 -3.61
C VAL A 43 -31.32 3.11 -4.23
N ALA A 44 -31.47 4.29 -3.63
CA ALA A 44 -32.31 5.34 -4.19
C ALA A 44 -31.74 5.89 -5.49
N PHE A 45 -30.41 6.02 -5.60
CA PHE A 45 -29.74 6.41 -6.84
C PHE A 45 -29.88 5.32 -7.92
N GLN A 46 -29.73 4.04 -7.59
CA GLN A 46 -29.95 2.94 -8.53
C GLN A 46 -31.38 2.93 -9.07
N ILE A 47 -32.39 3.11 -8.22
CA ILE A 47 -33.79 3.22 -8.63
C ILE A 47 -34.00 4.42 -9.56
N TYR A 48 -33.40 5.56 -9.25
CA TYR A 48 -33.45 6.77 -10.06
C TYR A 48 -32.88 6.53 -11.47
N VAL A 49 -31.70 5.90 -11.59
CA VAL A 49 -31.10 5.53 -12.88
C VAL A 49 -32.01 4.59 -13.67
N ILE A 50 -32.57 3.57 -13.02
CA ILE A 50 -33.50 2.62 -13.66
C ILE A 50 -34.75 3.35 -14.20
N VAL A 51 -35.31 4.28 -13.45
CA VAL A 51 -36.47 5.08 -13.89
C VAL A 51 -36.13 5.94 -15.10
N VAL A 52 -34.98 6.61 -15.11
CA VAL A 52 -34.52 7.41 -16.24
C VAL A 52 -34.28 6.53 -17.49
N LEU A 53 -33.67 5.35 -17.32
CA LEU A 53 -33.45 4.42 -18.43
C LEU A 53 -34.77 3.81 -18.96
N ALA A 54 -35.73 3.50 -18.08
CA ALA A 54 -37.06 3.03 -18.48
C ALA A 54 -37.81 4.09 -19.31
N GLY A 55 -37.67 5.37 -18.95
CA GLY A 55 -38.21 6.50 -19.71
C GLY A 55 -37.74 6.56 -21.16
N PHE A 56 -36.53 6.05 -21.47
CA PHE A 56 -36.04 5.94 -22.86
C PHE A 56 -36.95 5.08 -23.73
N PHE A 57 -37.34 3.91 -23.25
CA PHE A 57 -38.21 3.03 -23.99
C PHE A 57 -39.59 3.65 -24.24
N VAL A 58 -40.13 4.36 -23.23
CA VAL A 58 -41.39 5.09 -23.37
C VAL A 58 -41.28 6.20 -24.42
N ALA A 59 -40.18 6.98 -24.37
CA ALA A 59 -39.96 8.05 -25.35
C ALA A 59 -39.81 7.54 -26.76
N VAL A 60 -39.12 6.40 -26.95
CA VAL A 60 -38.98 5.74 -28.29
C VAL A 60 -40.34 5.25 -28.79
N VAL A 61 -41.17 4.64 -27.95
CA VAL A 61 -42.52 4.17 -28.32
C VAL A 61 -43.42 5.35 -28.67
N LEU A 62 -43.41 6.43 -27.90
CA LEU A 62 -44.20 7.64 -28.19
C LEU A 62 -43.71 8.29 -29.51
N ALA A 63 -42.40 8.36 -29.76
CA ALA A 63 -41.87 8.86 -31.05
C ALA A 63 -42.21 7.98 -32.25
N TRP A 64 -42.54 6.71 -32.01
CA TRP A 64 -43.04 5.80 -33.06
C TRP A 64 -44.53 6.03 -33.38
N ILE A 65 -45.36 6.37 -32.32
CA ILE A 65 -46.81 6.52 -32.43
C ILE A 65 -47.21 7.94 -32.89
N PHE A 66 -46.47 8.96 -32.42
CA PHE A 66 -46.81 10.37 -32.64
C PHE A 66 -45.76 11.10 -33.47
N GLU A 67 -46.19 11.99 -34.36
CA GLU A 67 -45.33 12.91 -35.12
C GLU A 67 -45.53 14.34 -34.62
N ILE A 68 -44.43 15.05 -34.34
CA ILE A 68 -44.48 16.46 -33.90
C ILE A 68 -44.65 17.35 -35.14
N THR A 69 -45.74 18.03 -35.26
CA THR A 69 -46.07 19.01 -36.32
C THR A 69 -46.07 20.43 -35.75
N PRO A 70 -46.00 21.48 -36.62
CA PRO A 70 -46.08 22.88 -36.17
C PRO A 70 -47.36 23.24 -35.42
N GLU A 71 -48.43 22.47 -35.54
CA GLU A 71 -49.73 22.65 -34.91
C GLU A 71 -49.92 21.83 -33.65
N GLY A 72 -48.90 21.02 -33.23
CA GLY A 72 -48.94 20.16 -32.05
C GLY A 72 -48.63 18.69 -32.35
N VAL A 73 -48.84 17.82 -31.35
CA VAL A 73 -48.60 16.37 -31.43
C VAL A 73 -49.81 15.69 -32.04
N LYS A 74 -49.68 15.07 -33.24
CA LYS A 74 -50.74 14.34 -33.93
C LYS A 74 -50.37 12.88 -34.16
N LEU A 75 -51.36 11.96 -34.24
CA LEU A 75 -51.15 10.57 -34.58
C LEU A 75 -50.68 10.46 -36.08
N ASP A 76 -49.69 9.59 -36.35
CA ASP A 76 -49.08 9.41 -37.67
C ASP A 76 -50.09 9.14 -38.83
N LYS A 77 -51.31 8.72 -38.50
CA LYS A 77 -52.39 8.46 -39.48
C LYS A 77 -53.10 9.72 -39.98
N ASP A 78 -52.97 10.86 -39.29
CA ASP A 78 -53.78 12.08 -39.53
C ASP A 78 -52.96 13.23 -40.17
N VAL A 79 -51.74 12.95 -40.71
CA VAL A 79 -50.83 13.96 -41.29
C VAL A 79 -50.98 14.00 -42.79
N ASP A 80 -51.55 15.09 -43.35
CA ASP A 80 -51.72 15.29 -44.79
C ASP A 80 -50.41 15.54 -45.55
N ARG A 81 -50.29 15.00 -46.75
CA ARG A 81 -49.04 14.94 -47.58
C ARG A 81 -48.54 16.29 -48.14
N ILE A 82 -49.23 17.40 -47.95
CA ILE A 82 -49.00 18.65 -48.72
C ILE A 82 -48.13 19.67 -47.94
N GLU A 83 -47.94 19.55 -46.62
CA GLU A 83 -47.23 20.55 -45.79
C GLU A 83 -45.70 20.43 -45.74
N ARG A 84 -45.09 19.55 -46.50
CA ARG A 84 -43.64 19.24 -46.35
C ARG A 84 -42.65 20.29 -46.87
N ARG A 85 -43.09 21.46 -47.37
CA ARG A 85 -42.20 22.39 -48.09
C ARG A 85 -41.75 23.65 -47.34
N SER A 86 -42.15 23.86 -46.06
CA SER A 86 -41.84 25.10 -45.33
C SER A 86 -40.85 24.95 -44.13
N THR A 87 -40.11 23.84 -44.04
CA THR A 87 -39.43 23.44 -42.77
C THR A 87 -37.95 23.83 -42.63
N ASN A 88 -37.35 24.68 -43.51
CA ASN A 88 -35.91 24.95 -43.44
C ASN A 88 -35.50 25.99 -42.34
N LYS A 89 -36.39 26.93 -41.95
CA LYS A 89 -36.10 27.90 -40.92
C LYS A 89 -36.25 27.34 -39.47
N GLN A 90 -37.20 26.43 -39.27
CA GLN A 90 -37.42 25.78 -37.97
C GLN A 90 -36.33 24.72 -37.64
N LYS A 91 -35.79 24.03 -38.68
CA LYS A 91 -34.65 23.12 -38.50
C LYS A 91 -33.38 23.83 -38.04
N ALA A 92 -33.16 25.06 -38.51
CA ALA A 92 -32.03 25.89 -38.04
C ALA A 92 -32.21 26.32 -36.57
N ALA A 93 -33.41 26.75 -36.15
CA ALA A 93 -33.70 27.15 -34.78
C ALA A 93 -33.54 26.00 -33.80
N MET A 94 -33.98 24.77 -34.15
CA MET A 94 -33.80 23.57 -33.33
C MET A 94 -32.32 23.18 -33.18
N ASN A 95 -31.54 23.27 -34.25
CA ASN A 95 -30.09 23.02 -34.20
C ASN A 95 -29.35 24.05 -33.35
N TYR A 96 -29.73 25.33 -33.41
CA TYR A 96 -29.13 26.38 -32.54
C TYR A 96 -29.53 26.20 -31.08
N LEU A 97 -30.72 25.71 -30.78
CA LEU A 97 -31.16 25.39 -29.42
C LEU A 97 -30.38 24.20 -28.84
N ILE A 98 -30.16 23.14 -29.66
CA ILE A 98 -29.33 21.99 -29.26
C ILE A 98 -27.86 22.40 -29.05
N ILE A 99 -27.31 23.20 -29.98
CA ILE A 99 -25.93 23.73 -29.84
C ILE A 99 -25.82 24.64 -28.60
N GLY A 100 -26.82 25.47 -28.33
CA GLY A 100 -26.87 26.31 -27.13
C GLY A 100 -26.90 25.51 -25.85
N LEU A 101 -27.71 24.46 -25.76
CA LEU A 101 -27.80 23.54 -24.63
C LEU A 101 -26.48 22.76 -24.43
N LEU A 102 -25.85 22.32 -25.50
CA LEU A 102 -24.54 21.65 -25.47
C LEU A 102 -23.43 22.61 -24.97
N ALA A 103 -23.45 23.86 -25.40
CA ALA A 103 -22.49 24.88 -24.95
C ALA A 103 -22.68 25.23 -23.46
N VAL A 104 -23.92 25.27 -22.99
CA VAL A 104 -24.24 25.46 -21.56
C VAL A 104 -23.81 24.24 -20.76
N ALA A 105 -24.11 23.02 -21.20
CA ALA A 105 -23.71 21.79 -20.54
C ALA A 105 -22.16 21.65 -20.47
N LEU A 106 -21.46 21.99 -21.55
CA LEU A 106 -20.00 22.04 -21.59
C LEU A 106 -19.43 23.12 -20.66
N GLY A 107 -20.04 24.29 -20.64
CA GLY A 107 -19.66 25.41 -19.77
C GLY A 107 -19.88 25.06 -18.27
N VAL A 108 -20.96 24.40 -17.93
CA VAL A 108 -21.24 23.86 -16.60
C VAL A 108 -20.24 22.77 -16.22
N SER A 109 -19.96 21.83 -17.12
CA SER A 109 -18.96 20.76 -16.91
C SER A 109 -17.54 21.32 -16.69
N ILE A 110 -17.15 22.32 -17.49
CA ILE A 110 -15.86 23.01 -17.31
C ILE A 110 -15.84 23.81 -16.01
N ALA A 111 -16.92 24.49 -15.65
CA ALA A 111 -17.02 25.24 -14.40
C ALA A 111 -16.90 24.29 -13.17
N PHE A 112 -17.58 23.14 -13.20
CA PHE A 112 -17.46 22.13 -12.13
C PHE A 112 -16.05 21.51 -12.06
N ASN A 113 -15.41 21.19 -13.19
CA ASN A 113 -14.03 20.71 -13.20
C ASN A 113 -13.03 21.77 -12.69
N VAL A 114 -13.21 23.04 -13.06
CA VAL A 114 -12.31 24.13 -12.63
C VAL A 114 -12.54 24.54 -11.17
N THR A 115 -13.76 24.44 -10.65
CA THR A 115 -14.06 24.73 -9.23
C THR A 115 -13.75 23.53 -8.33
N GLY A 116 -13.88 22.28 -8.80
CA GLY A 116 -13.46 21.08 -8.09
C GLY A 116 -11.94 20.97 -7.89
N ILE A 117 -11.14 21.57 -8.78
CA ILE A 117 -9.66 21.61 -8.65
C ILE A 117 -9.20 22.61 -7.57
N ARG A 118 -10.06 23.55 -7.12
CA ARG A 118 -9.67 24.60 -6.16
C ARG A 118 -10.04 24.34 -4.70
N ASN A 119 -10.94 23.41 -4.45
CA ASN A 119 -11.19 22.92 -3.10
C ASN A 119 -10.59 21.53 -3.03
N GLY A 120 -9.42 21.43 -2.39
CA GLY A 120 -8.78 20.17 -2.06
C GLY A 120 -9.61 19.40 -1.02
N ASP A 121 -10.82 19.01 -1.40
CA ASP A 121 -11.57 18.03 -0.64
C ASP A 121 -10.91 16.67 -0.90
N ALA A 122 -10.34 16.12 0.16
CA ALA A 122 -9.97 14.73 0.25
C ALA A 122 -11.11 13.86 -0.35
N PRO A 123 -10.80 12.74 -1.04
CA PRO A 123 -11.83 11.86 -1.57
C PRO A 123 -12.82 11.56 -0.44
N PRO A 124 -14.14 11.36 -0.75
CA PRO A 124 -15.09 11.02 0.28
C PRO A 124 -14.53 9.82 1.03
N ARG A 125 -14.12 10.06 2.27
CA ARG A 125 -13.78 8.97 3.19
C ARG A 125 -15.00 8.06 3.14
N VAL A 126 -14.77 6.78 2.85
CA VAL A 126 -15.80 5.74 2.98
C VAL A 126 -16.51 6.04 4.28
N ALA A 127 -17.85 6.09 4.25
CA ALA A 127 -18.64 6.39 5.44
C ALA A 127 -18.20 5.39 6.51
N VAL A 128 -17.26 5.82 7.32
CA VAL A 128 -16.75 5.07 8.46
C VAL A 128 -17.90 5.02 9.44
N ASP A 129 -18.15 3.84 9.94
CA ASP A 129 -19.03 3.54 11.06
C ASP A 129 -19.03 4.74 12.03
N GLU A 130 -20.18 5.34 12.30
CA GLU A 130 -20.34 6.55 13.13
C GLU A 130 -19.95 6.33 14.61
N LYS A 131 -18.97 5.46 14.88
CA LYS A 131 -18.48 5.21 16.22
C LYS A 131 -17.75 6.44 16.75
N PRO A 132 -18.01 6.84 17.99
CA PRO A 132 -17.26 7.93 18.61
C PRO A 132 -15.76 7.62 18.55
N ALA A 133 -14.96 8.61 18.15
CA ALA A 133 -13.52 8.49 18.01
C ALA A 133 -12.80 9.31 19.09
N ILE A 134 -11.78 8.70 19.71
CA ILE A 134 -11.03 9.32 20.80
C ILE A 134 -9.52 9.19 20.59
N ALA A 135 -8.79 10.27 20.87
CA ALA A 135 -7.35 10.29 21.05
C ALA A 135 -7.01 10.47 22.52
N VAL A 136 -6.17 9.60 23.07
CA VAL A 136 -5.63 9.73 24.44
C VAL A 136 -4.22 10.32 24.33
N LEU A 137 -4.03 11.58 24.66
CA LEU A 137 -2.74 12.25 24.55
C LEU A 137 -1.77 11.79 25.66
N PRO A 138 -0.44 11.83 25.41
CA PRO A 138 0.56 11.54 26.43
C PRO A 138 0.36 12.39 27.69
N PHE A 139 0.32 11.74 28.86
CA PHE A 139 0.11 12.45 30.12
C PHE A 139 1.35 13.25 30.52
N THR A 140 1.13 14.47 30.97
CA THR A 140 2.21 15.33 31.45
C THR A 140 2.64 14.89 32.85
N SER A 141 3.95 14.60 33.05
CA SER A 141 4.50 14.41 34.38
C SER A 141 4.77 15.76 35.05
N LEU A 142 4.13 16.00 36.19
CA LEU A 142 4.33 17.21 36.99
C LEU A 142 5.44 17.04 38.07
N SER A 143 6.16 15.93 38.05
CA SER A 143 7.23 15.60 38.98
C SER A 143 8.57 15.63 38.26
N SER A 144 9.62 16.12 38.93
CA SER A 144 10.94 16.37 38.34
C SER A 144 11.84 15.14 38.19
N GLU A 145 11.49 14.01 38.83
CA GLU A 145 12.29 12.78 38.78
C GLU A 145 12.02 12.02 37.45
N PRO A 146 13.06 11.52 36.76
CA PRO A 146 12.92 10.83 35.49
C PRO A 146 11.96 9.62 35.50
N ASP A 147 11.97 8.85 36.59
CA ASP A 147 11.10 7.67 36.76
C ASP A 147 9.61 8.01 36.75
N ASN A 148 9.25 9.26 37.08
CA ASN A 148 7.85 9.69 37.04
C ASN A 148 7.34 9.94 35.62
N ALA A 149 8.19 10.24 34.65
CA ALA A 149 7.81 10.34 33.25
C ALA A 149 7.44 8.96 32.69
N VAL A 150 8.26 7.93 32.95
CA VAL A 150 7.97 6.53 32.55
C VAL A 150 6.66 6.07 33.19
N PHE A 151 6.41 6.44 34.44
CA PHE A 151 5.16 6.10 35.12
C PHE A 151 3.94 6.78 34.52
N ALA A 152 4.04 8.08 34.16
CA ALA A 152 2.95 8.79 33.44
C ALA A 152 2.66 8.16 32.08
N ASP A 153 3.70 7.74 31.36
CA ASP A 153 3.58 7.03 30.08
C ASP A 153 2.92 5.66 30.24
N GLY A 154 3.19 4.98 31.35
CA GLY A 154 2.53 3.73 31.69
C GLY A 154 1.03 3.89 31.86
N ILE A 155 0.62 4.84 32.70
CA ILE A 155 -0.81 5.13 32.93
C ILE A 155 -1.52 5.51 31.61
N HIS A 156 -0.91 6.39 30.82
CA HIS A 156 -1.41 6.76 29.48
C HIS A 156 -1.61 5.53 28.61
N GLY A 157 -0.57 4.70 28.47
CA GLY A 157 -0.61 3.54 27.60
C GLY A 157 -1.62 2.47 28.03
N ASP A 158 -1.85 2.30 29.34
CA ASP A 158 -2.81 1.33 29.84
C ASP A 158 -4.26 1.82 29.67
N ILE A 159 -4.52 3.11 29.92
CA ILE A 159 -5.84 3.70 29.61
C ILE A 159 -6.14 3.55 28.11
N LEU A 160 -5.16 3.86 27.25
CA LEU A 160 -5.30 3.68 25.82
C LEU A 160 -5.61 2.21 25.46
N THR A 161 -4.87 1.25 26.04
CA THR A 161 -5.08 -0.19 25.81
C THR A 161 -6.47 -0.64 26.30
N GLN A 162 -6.91 -0.19 27.49
CA GLN A 162 -8.24 -0.53 28.00
C GLN A 162 -9.36 0.05 27.11
N LEU A 163 -9.22 1.30 26.66
CA LEU A 163 -10.17 1.91 25.74
C LEU A 163 -10.18 1.21 24.37
N ALA A 164 -9.01 0.80 23.87
CA ALA A 164 -8.88 0.08 22.62
C ALA A 164 -9.65 -1.27 22.62
N ASN A 165 -9.83 -1.90 23.78
CA ASN A 165 -10.64 -3.10 23.94
C ASN A 165 -12.16 -2.85 23.88
N ILE A 166 -12.60 -1.59 23.74
CA ILE A 166 -14.03 -1.21 23.62
C ILE A 166 -14.40 -1.16 22.14
N GLY A 167 -15.18 -2.11 21.69
CA GLY A 167 -15.54 -2.24 20.26
C GLY A 167 -16.47 -1.17 19.72
N SER A 168 -17.19 -0.45 20.59
CA SER A 168 -18.11 0.63 20.24
C SER A 168 -17.45 2.01 20.06
N CYS A 169 -16.12 2.11 20.21
CA CYS A 169 -15.34 3.34 20.11
C CYS A 169 -14.12 3.11 19.21
N ARG A 170 -13.77 4.10 18.38
CA ARG A 170 -12.50 4.14 17.64
C ARG A 170 -11.44 4.83 18.49
N VAL A 171 -10.37 4.13 18.80
CA VAL A 171 -9.28 4.64 19.64
C VAL A 171 -8.02 4.76 18.81
N ILE A 172 -7.45 5.96 18.78
CA ILE A 172 -6.21 6.22 18.04
C ILE A 172 -5.03 5.53 18.75
N SER A 173 -4.15 4.94 17.95
CA SER A 173 -3.00 4.20 18.40
C SER A 173 -2.02 5.05 19.23
N ARG A 174 -1.23 4.37 20.07
CA ARG A 174 -0.15 5.02 20.81
C ARG A 174 0.85 5.71 19.88
N THR A 175 1.19 5.12 18.74
CA THR A 175 2.17 5.66 17.79
C THR A 175 1.79 7.07 17.35
N SER A 176 0.56 7.27 16.92
CA SER A 176 0.07 8.57 16.46
C SER A 176 -0.02 9.61 17.59
N VAL A 177 -0.57 9.23 18.75
CA VAL A 177 -0.75 10.21 19.83
C VAL A 177 0.57 10.64 20.48
N MET A 178 1.63 9.81 20.40
CA MET A 178 2.94 10.16 20.95
C MET A 178 3.64 11.31 20.20
N GLU A 179 3.27 11.60 18.95
CA GLU A 179 3.74 12.76 18.18
C GLU A 179 3.33 14.10 18.84
N TYR A 180 2.29 14.08 19.69
CA TYR A 180 1.82 15.25 20.42
C TYR A 180 2.47 15.43 21.80
N ARG A 181 3.49 14.64 22.13
CA ARG A 181 4.27 14.87 23.36
C ARG A 181 4.96 16.23 23.29
N ASN A 182 4.65 17.11 24.26
CA ASN A 182 5.14 18.48 24.30
C ASN A 182 4.69 19.37 23.12
N THR A 183 3.57 19.02 22.49
CA THR A 183 3.02 19.83 21.40
C THR A 183 2.54 21.20 21.88
N THR A 184 2.59 22.19 20.99
CA THR A 184 1.97 23.51 21.17
C THR A 184 0.62 23.64 20.43
N LYS A 185 0.20 22.59 19.71
CA LYS A 185 -1.07 22.55 19.00
C LYS A 185 -2.23 22.55 19.97
N ASN A 186 -3.34 23.20 19.60
CA ASN A 186 -4.57 23.18 20.37
C ASN A 186 -5.36 21.88 20.12
N VAL A 187 -6.38 21.60 20.95
CA VAL A 187 -7.15 20.37 20.89
C VAL A 187 -7.90 20.21 19.57
N ARG A 188 -8.35 21.32 18.96
CA ARG A 188 -9.04 21.29 17.68
C ARG A 188 -8.09 20.87 16.55
N GLU A 189 -6.90 21.46 16.48
CA GLU A 189 -5.88 21.07 15.49
C GLU A 189 -5.53 19.58 15.60
N ILE A 190 -5.39 19.07 16.83
CA ILE A 190 -5.13 17.64 17.08
C ILE A 190 -6.32 16.78 16.65
N GLY A 191 -7.55 17.22 16.95
CA GLY A 191 -8.77 16.52 16.55
C GLY A 191 -8.91 16.40 15.03
N GLU A 192 -8.60 17.48 14.31
CA GLU A 192 -8.62 17.52 12.85
C GLU A 192 -7.54 16.60 12.25
N GLU A 193 -6.31 16.64 12.76
CA GLU A 193 -5.20 15.81 12.28
C GLU A 193 -5.40 14.31 12.53
N LEU A 194 -6.00 13.96 13.66
CA LEU A 194 -6.27 12.56 14.05
C LEU A 194 -7.66 12.08 13.62
N ASP A 195 -8.48 12.98 13.07
CA ASP A 195 -9.88 12.70 12.71
C ASP A 195 -10.68 12.16 13.90
N VAL A 196 -10.62 12.84 15.05
CA VAL A 196 -11.33 12.45 16.27
C VAL A 196 -12.20 13.57 16.81
N GLY A 197 -13.40 13.23 17.25
CA GLY A 197 -14.31 14.17 17.89
C GLY A 197 -13.97 14.46 19.35
N THR A 198 -13.17 13.61 20.02
CA THR A 198 -12.83 13.76 21.44
C THR A 198 -11.37 13.50 21.72
N VAL A 199 -10.82 14.26 22.66
CA VAL A 199 -9.43 14.16 23.09
C VAL A 199 -9.37 14.03 24.62
N LEU A 200 -8.68 12.98 25.11
CA LEU A 200 -8.37 12.82 26.52
C LEU A 200 -7.00 13.42 26.81
N GLN A 201 -6.95 14.34 27.74
CA GLN A 201 -5.71 14.92 28.29
C GLN A 201 -5.56 14.56 29.75
N GLY A 202 -4.30 14.46 30.22
CA GLY A 202 -4.06 14.17 31.62
C GLY A 202 -2.71 14.64 32.13
N SER A 203 -2.59 14.70 33.46
CA SER A 203 -1.32 14.93 34.14
C SER A 203 -1.19 14.00 35.32
N VAL A 204 0.05 13.62 35.62
CA VAL A 204 0.42 12.74 36.76
C VAL A 204 1.41 13.45 37.64
N GLN A 205 1.10 13.51 38.93
CA GLN A 205 1.98 14.01 39.96
C GLN A 205 2.23 12.91 40.99
N ARG A 206 3.48 12.58 41.24
CA ARG A 206 3.89 11.64 42.30
C ARG A 206 4.66 12.37 43.36
N VAL A 207 4.28 12.13 44.62
CA VAL A 207 4.98 12.65 45.82
C VAL A 207 5.12 11.51 46.81
N GLY A 208 6.31 10.91 46.89
CA GLY A 208 6.55 9.72 47.69
C GLY A 208 5.67 8.55 47.26
N ASP A 209 4.88 8.03 48.19
CA ASP A 209 3.94 6.92 47.96
C ASP A 209 2.54 7.38 47.53
N ASN A 210 2.34 8.65 47.21
CA ASN A 210 1.04 9.16 46.73
C ASN A 210 1.11 9.57 45.26
N VAL A 211 0.08 9.25 44.54
CA VAL A 211 -0.11 9.65 43.14
C VAL A 211 -1.39 10.44 43.01
N ARG A 212 -1.31 11.56 42.29
CA ARG A 212 -2.45 12.35 41.82
C ARG A 212 -2.49 12.31 40.31
N ILE A 213 -3.65 11.93 39.77
CA ILE A 213 -3.89 11.88 38.34
C ILE A 213 -5.08 12.80 38.03
N ASN A 214 -4.84 13.82 37.21
CA ASN A 214 -5.89 14.66 36.71
C ASN A 214 -6.17 14.24 35.24
N VAL A 215 -7.41 14.05 34.89
CA VAL A 215 -7.84 13.70 33.53
C VAL A 215 -9.00 14.57 33.13
N GLN A 216 -9.05 14.92 31.84
CA GLN A 216 -10.15 15.65 31.22
C GLN A 216 -10.41 15.15 29.81
N LEU A 217 -11.67 14.96 29.48
CA LEU A 217 -12.17 14.64 28.14
C LEU A 217 -12.70 15.91 27.50
N VAL A 218 -12.20 16.27 26.34
CA VAL A 218 -12.50 17.52 25.65
C VAL A 218 -13.16 17.20 24.32
N ASP A 219 -14.24 17.91 23.99
CA ASP A 219 -14.79 17.98 22.65
C ASP A 219 -13.83 18.75 21.75
N ALA A 220 -13.28 18.08 20.74
CA ALA A 220 -12.25 18.66 19.89
C ALA A 220 -12.77 19.77 18.97
N GLU A 221 -14.04 19.68 18.53
CA GLU A 221 -14.65 20.69 17.65
C GLU A 221 -14.93 22.01 18.39
N ASN A 222 -15.47 21.91 19.61
CA ASN A 222 -15.96 23.05 20.37
C ASN A 222 -14.98 23.55 21.44
N ASP A 223 -13.88 22.80 21.69
CA ASP A 223 -12.91 23.06 22.76
C ASP A 223 -13.58 23.19 24.15
N VAL A 224 -14.51 22.26 24.44
CA VAL A 224 -15.30 22.23 25.67
C VAL A 224 -15.03 20.96 26.46
N ASN A 225 -14.78 21.09 27.76
CA ASN A 225 -14.66 19.94 28.64
C ASN A 225 -16.00 19.19 28.75
N ILE A 226 -16.05 17.95 28.28
CA ILE A 226 -17.16 17.02 28.44
C ILE A 226 -17.16 16.42 29.85
N TRP A 227 -15.98 16.06 30.34
CA TRP A 227 -15.78 15.44 31.63
C TRP A 227 -14.38 15.74 32.18
N ALA A 228 -14.24 15.89 33.50
CA ALA A 228 -12.97 16.04 34.18
C ALA A 228 -13.03 15.48 35.60
N GLU A 229 -11.96 14.80 36.01
CA GLU A 229 -11.86 14.22 37.37
C GLU A 229 -10.42 14.17 37.85
N THR A 230 -10.26 14.13 39.21
CA THR A 230 -8.98 14.03 39.87
C THR A 230 -8.98 12.82 40.79
N TYR A 231 -7.96 11.97 40.64
CA TYR A 231 -7.76 10.76 41.43
C TYR A 231 -6.55 10.94 42.36
N ASP A 232 -6.79 10.83 43.67
CA ASP A 232 -5.75 10.84 44.70
C ASP A 232 -5.70 9.46 45.39
N ARG A 233 -4.61 8.72 45.21
CA ARG A 233 -4.47 7.35 45.72
C ARG A 233 -3.04 7.09 46.21
N GLN A 234 -2.88 6.04 47.03
CA GLN A 234 -1.58 5.48 47.38
C GLN A 234 -1.01 4.69 46.19
N LEU A 235 0.29 4.79 45.97
CA LEU A 235 1.01 4.13 44.86
C LEU A 235 1.16 2.63 45.16
N THR A 236 0.23 1.84 44.71
CA THR A 236 0.28 0.37 44.67
C THR A 236 -0.17 -0.08 43.29
N ALA A 237 0.28 -1.25 42.83
CA ALA A 237 -0.19 -1.81 41.53
C ALA A 237 -1.71 -1.90 41.52
N GLN A 238 -2.32 -2.36 42.61
CA GLN A 238 -3.76 -2.45 42.81
C GLN A 238 -4.46 -1.13 42.53
N ASN A 239 -4.03 -0.04 43.19
CA ASN A 239 -4.67 1.27 43.05
C ASN A 239 -4.49 1.88 41.67
N ILE A 240 -3.36 1.61 40.99
CA ILE A 240 -3.11 2.09 39.63
C ILE A 240 -4.14 1.46 38.65
N PHE A 241 -4.30 0.14 38.68
CA PHE A 241 -5.25 -0.55 37.81
C PHE A 241 -6.71 -0.19 38.15
N ASP A 242 -7.03 0.06 39.45
CA ASP A 242 -8.37 0.53 39.82
C ASP A 242 -8.66 1.92 39.22
N ILE A 243 -7.69 2.86 39.31
CA ILE A 243 -7.84 4.19 38.67
C ILE A 243 -7.99 4.08 37.17
N GLN A 244 -7.15 3.29 36.49
CA GLN A 244 -7.25 3.09 35.03
C GLN A 244 -8.60 2.55 34.63
N SER A 245 -9.12 1.57 35.36
CA SER A 245 -10.44 1.00 35.14
C SER A 245 -11.58 2.00 35.44
N GLU A 246 -11.45 2.85 36.46
CA GLU A 246 -12.41 3.92 36.78
C GLU A 246 -12.43 4.95 35.65
N ILE A 247 -11.28 5.42 35.15
CA ILE A 247 -11.15 6.36 34.06
C ILE A 247 -11.79 5.79 32.78
N SER A 248 -11.41 4.55 32.38
CA SER A 248 -11.90 3.93 31.15
C SER A 248 -13.41 3.74 31.15
N ARG A 249 -14.02 3.39 32.30
CA ARG A 249 -15.49 3.33 32.45
C ARG A 249 -16.12 4.72 32.37
N ALA A 250 -15.54 5.73 33.01
CA ALA A 250 -16.06 7.09 32.97
C ALA A 250 -16.04 7.66 31.55
N ILE A 251 -14.97 7.39 30.79
CA ILE A 251 -14.89 7.77 29.39
C ILE A 251 -15.96 7.05 28.54
N ALA A 252 -16.14 5.74 28.72
CA ALA A 252 -17.18 4.99 28.00
C ALA A 252 -18.56 5.58 28.25
N VAL A 253 -18.88 5.98 29.47
CA VAL A 253 -20.13 6.66 29.82
C VAL A 253 -20.23 8.04 29.16
N ALA A 254 -19.13 8.84 29.20
CA ALA A 254 -19.09 10.18 28.63
C ALA A 254 -19.23 10.17 27.08
N LEU A 255 -18.77 9.10 26.43
CA LEU A 255 -18.92 8.86 24.99
C LEU A 255 -20.25 8.17 24.63
N GLU A 256 -21.16 8.01 25.60
CA GLU A 256 -22.44 7.33 25.42
C GLU A 256 -22.32 5.89 24.88
N THR A 257 -21.20 5.23 25.12
CA THR A 257 -20.93 3.87 24.65
C THR A 257 -21.38 2.83 25.68
N THR A 258 -21.91 1.69 25.20
CA THR A 258 -22.34 0.60 26.09
C THR A 258 -21.27 -0.50 26.12
N LEU A 259 -20.74 -0.75 27.33
CA LEU A 259 -19.77 -1.83 27.56
C LEU A 259 -20.47 -3.19 27.63
N THR A 260 -20.02 -4.15 26.87
CA THR A 260 -20.44 -5.56 26.99
C THR A 260 -19.93 -6.17 28.30
N PRO A 261 -20.55 -7.26 28.82
CA PRO A 261 -20.03 -7.93 30.02
C PRO A 261 -18.57 -8.40 29.90
N ALA A 262 -18.14 -8.84 28.71
CA ALA A 262 -16.75 -9.26 28.46
C ALA A 262 -15.79 -8.05 28.51
N GLU A 263 -16.14 -6.92 27.91
CA GLU A 263 -15.34 -5.68 28.00
C GLU A 263 -15.21 -5.17 29.44
N GLN A 264 -16.29 -5.25 30.22
CA GLN A 264 -16.26 -4.88 31.65
C GLN A 264 -15.28 -5.74 32.44
N VAL A 265 -15.20 -7.04 32.15
CA VAL A 265 -14.24 -7.97 32.78
C VAL A 265 -12.81 -7.61 32.36
N ARG A 266 -12.55 -7.38 31.08
CA ARG A 266 -11.22 -7.01 30.59
C ARG A 266 -10.73 -5.68 31.17
N ILE A 267 -11.59 -4.66 31.21
CA ILE A 267 -11.26 -3.36 31.83
C ILE A 267 -10.94 -3.49 33.34
N ALA A 268 -11.55 -4.45 34.03
CA ALA A 268 -11.30 -4.69 35.44
C ALA A 268 -10.09 -5.60 35.72
N ALA A 269 -9.44 -6.14 34.68
CA ALA A 269 -8.31 -7.04 34.83
C ALA A 269 -7.09 -6.34 35.48
N LYS A 270 -6.36 -7.08 36.32
CA LYS A 270 -5.15 -6.62 37.01
C LYS A 270 -3.98 -7.51 36.59
N PRO A 271 -3.20 -7.08 35.57
CA PRO A 271 -2.22 -7.95 34.91
C PRO A 271 -1.08 -8.42 35.83
N THR A 272 -0.72 -7.64 36.86
CA THR A 272 0.29 -7.99 37.86
C THR A 272 0.01 -7.30 39.21
N ALA A 273 0.52 -7.87 40.28
CA ALA A 273 0.51 -7.23 41.62
C ALA A 273 1.87 -6.58 41.98
N ASP A 274 2.91 -6.82 41.17
CA ASP A 274 4.28 -6.30 41.44
C ASP A 274 4.55 -5.03 40.62
N LEU A 275 4.75 -3.91 41.32
CA LEU A 275 5.07 -2.62 40.70
C LEU A 275 6.38 -2.64 39.88
N ARG A 276 7.35 -3.49 40.26
CA ARG A 276 8.62 -3.59 39.53
C ARG A 276 8.39 -4.29 38.18
N ALA A 277 7.60 -5.38 38.18
CA ALA A 277 7.18 -6.06 36.97
C ALA A 277 6.41 -5.11 36.02
N TYR A 278 5.48 -4.33 36.61
CA TYR A 278 4.74 -3.32 35.85
C TYR A 278 5.67 -2.26 35.25
N SER A 279 6.58 -1.69 36.03
CA SER A 279 7.51 -0.65 35.57
C SER A 279 8.46 -1.15 34.48
N ALA A 280 8.98 -2.39 34.62
CA ALA A 280 9.81 -3.02 33.60
C ALA A 280 9.02 -3.27 32.30
N TYR A 281 7.79 -3.77 32.39
CA TYR A 281 6.92 -3.98 31.26
C TYR A 281 6.64 -2.68 30.47
N ILE A 282 6.30 -1.58 31.16
CA ILE A 282 6.09 -0.27 30.54
C ILE A 282 7.35 0.20 29.80
N SER A 283 8.52 0.10 30.43
CA SER A 283 9.81 0.43 29.80
C SER A 283 10.06 -0.45 28.55
N GLY A 284 9.68 -1.73 28.63
CA GLY A 284 9.76 -2.65 27.49
C GLY A 284 8.88 -2.19 26.33
N ARG A 285 7.63 -1.84 26.59
CA ARG A 285 6.70 -1.31 25.57
C ARG A 285 7.20 -0.02 24.93
N ASP A 286 7.68 0.93 25.73
CA ASP A 286 8.19 2.19 25.21
C ASP A 286 9.37 2.00 24.26
N ASN A 287 10.29 1.08 24.61
CA ASN A 287 11.40 0.74 23.76
C ASN A 287 10.97 -0.03 22.49
N LEU A 288 9.96 -0.88 22.59
CA LEU A 288 9.42 -1.68 21.48
C LEU A 288 8.86 -0.80 20.36
N TYR A 289 8.11 0.26 20.69
CA TYR A 289 7.48 1.17 19.72
C TYR A 289 8.49 1.93 18.84
N LEU A 290 9.70 2.17 19.35
CA LEU A 290 10.73 2.88 18.58
C LEU A 290 11.33 2.05 17.44
N ARG A 291 11.21 0.73 17.46
CA ARG A 291 11.62 -0.25 16.43
C ARG A 291 13.06 -0.11 15.93
N ARG A 292 13.96 0.51 16.70
CA ARG A 292 15.39 0.61 16.40
C ARG A 292 16.12 -0.57 17.02
N LEU A 293 17.22 -1.02 16.43
CA LEU A 293 18.00 -2.17 16.92
C LEU A 293 18.28 -2.10 18.44
N GLU A 294 18.84 -0.98 18.88
CA GLU A 294 19.18 -0.81 20.31
C GLU A 294 17.95 -0.73 21.23
N THR A 295 16.86 -0.13 20.76
CA THR A 295 15.64 -0.05 21.57
C THR A 295 14.90 -1.39 21.61
N LEU A 296 14.93 -2.19 20.54
CA LEU A 296 14.37 -3.54 20.55
C LEU A 296 15.16 -4.49 21.48
N ARG A 297 16.50 -4.36 21.54
CA ARG A 297 17.32 -5.09 22.53
C ARG A 297 16.94 -4.73 23.96
N ARG A 298 16.78 -3.42 24.25
CA ARG A 298 16.32 -2.96 25.56
C ARG A 298 14.89 -3.41 25.89
N ALA A 299 14.01 -3.42 24.88
CA ALA A 299 12.65 -3.94 25.04
C ALA A 299 12.68 -5.40 25.51
N ARG A 300 13.46 -6.24 24.82
CA ARG A 300 13.67 -7.63 25.22
C ARG A 300 14.14 -7.76 26.66
N GLU A 301 15.22 -7.05 27.06
CA GLU A 301 15.76 -7.07 28.39
C GLU A 301 14.72 -6.64 29.46
N ASN A 302 13.94 -5.60 29.17
CA ASN A 302 12.91 -5.11 30.07
C ASN A 302 11.74 -6.10 30.22
N PHE A 303 11.32 -6.80 29.17
CA PHE A 303 10.30 -7.84 29.29
C PHE A 303 10.83 -9.07 30.04
N GLU A 304 12.08 -9.49 29.80
CA GLU A 304 12.74 -10.54 30.58
C GLU A 304 12.78 -10.18 32.08
N GLN A 305 13.09 -8.93 32.41
CA GLN A 305 13.07 -8.43 33.78
C GLN A 305 11.66 -8.38 34.38
N ALA A 306 10.64 -8.01 33.59
CA ALA A 306 9.24 -8.03 34.04
C ALA A 306 8.81 -9.45 34.42
N ILE A 307 9.19 -10.45 33.61
CA ILE A 307 8.93 -11.88 33.83
C ILE A 307 9.68 -12.39 35.09
N GLU A 308 10.91 -11.92 35.31
CA GLU A 308 11.67 -12.27 36.52
C GLU A 308 10.97 -11.77 37.80
N TYR A 309 10.40 -10.56 37.76
CA TYR A 309 9.68 -9.99 38.91
C TYR A 309 8.29 -10.63 39.12
N ASP A 310 7.58 -10.95 38.02
CA ASP A 310 6.29 -11.65 38.07
C ASP A 310 6.18 -12.69 36.93
N PRO A 311 6.48 -13.97 37.21
CA PRO A 311 6.35 -15.05 36.22
C PRO A 311 4.93 -15.33 35.73
N ASN A 312 3.91 -14.67 36.28
CA ASN A 312 2.52 -14.80 35.84
C ASN A 312 2.05 -13.59 34.98
N TYR A 313 2.95 -12.68 34.62
CA TYR A 313 2.63 -11.49 33.85
C TYR A 313 2.51 -11.82 32.35
N ALA A 314 1.32 -12.27 31.90
CA ALA A 314 1.06 -12.73 30.53
C ALA A 314 1.51 -11.73 29.43
N ALA A 315 1.22 -10.44 29.61
CA ALA A 315 1.57 -9.41 28.62
C ALA A 315 3.09 -9.23 28.45
N ALA A 316 3.91 -9.50 29.49
CA ALA A 316 5.35 -9.44 29.37
C ALA A 316 5.91 -10.55 28.45
N TYR A 317 5.33 -11.75 28.50
CA TYR A 317 5.68 -12.84 27.57
C TYR A 317 5.31 -12.50 26.13
N ALA A 318 4.13 -11.90 25.89
CA ALA A 318 3.74 -11.46 24.54
C ALA A 318 4.69 -10.36 24.01
N GLY A 319 5.05 -9.37 24.86
CA GLY A 319 6.00 -8.32 24.50
C GLY A 319 7.41 -8.85 24.21
N LEU A 320 7.88 -9.85 24.99
CA LEU A 320 9.14 -10.54 24.74
C LEU A 320 9.13 -11.23 23.36
N ALA A 321 8.06 -11.96 23.05
CA ALA A 321 7.90 -12.61 21.76
C ALA A 321 7.91 -11.61 20.60
N GLU A 322 7.18 -10.49 20.71
CA GLU A 322 7.17 -9.43 19.69
C GLU A 322 8.55 -8.82 19.50
N SER A 323 9.25 -8.47 20.60
CA SER A 323 10.57 -7.87 20.53
C SER A 323 11.59 -8.74 19.81
N VAL A 324 11.56 -10.06 20.06
CA VAL A 324 12.45 -11.04 19.42
C VAL A 324 12.15 -11.18 17.92
N LEU A 325 10.87 -11.26 17.54
CA LEU A 325 10.48 -11.31 16.14
C LEU A 325 10.89 -10.04 15.39
N LEU A 326 10.68 -8.86 15.99
CA LEU A 326 11.07 -7.60 15.36
C LEU A 326 12.59 -7.42 15.28
N LEU A 327 13.37 -7.97 16.21
CA LEU A 327 14.83 -8.02 16.13
C LEU A 327 15.29 -8.85 14.94
N GLU A 328 14.62 -9.97 14.64
CA GLU A 328 14.90 -10.79 13.46
C GLU A 328 14.44 -10.08 12.20
N PHE A 329 13.15 -9.70 12.09
CA PHE A 329 12.57 -9.17 10.85
C PHE A 329 13.16 -7.85 10.39
N ASN A 330 13.40 -6.92 11.33
CA ASN A 330 13.85 -5.58 10.98
C ASN A 330 15.37 -5.46 10.89
N HIS A 331 16.11 -6.31 11.61
CA HIS A 331 17.55 -6.11 11.82
C HIS A 331 18.39 -7.37 11.64
N GLN A 332 17.77 -8.55 11.41
CA GLN A 332 18.48 -9.84 11.31
C GLN A 332 19.46 -10.07 12.49
N ALA A 333 19.07 -9.54 13.68
CA ALA A 333 19.92 -9.52 14.88
C ALA A 333 19.98 -10.86 15.61
N LEU A 334 19.18 -11.83 15.20
CA LEU A 334 19.11 -13.20 15.74
C LEU A 334 18.94 -14.18 14.57
N PRO A 335 19.47 -15.43 14.71
CA PRO A 335 19.11 -16.49 13.78
C PRO A 335 17.59 -16.73 13.80
N ARG A 336 16.97 -16.81 12.63
CA ARG A 336 15.51 -16.96 12.47
C ARG A 336 14.92 -18.11 13.27
N ALA A 337 15.54 -19.29 13.21
CA ALA A 337 15.08 -20.47 13.96
C ALA A 337 15.07 -20.23 15.47
N GLU A 338 16.09 -19.55 16.00
CA GLU A 338 16.17 -19.18 17.43
C GLU A 338 15.08 -18.18 17.80
N ALA A 339 14.90 -17.12 17.00
CA ALA A 339 13.88 -16.10 17.24
C ALA A 339 12.48 -16.73 17.25
N PHE A 340 12.18 -17.62 16.32
CA PHE A 340 10.88 -18.31 16.23
C PHE A 340 10.63 -19.27 17.39
N GLU A 341 11.65 -19.99 17.86
CA GLU A 341 11.55 -20.86 19.02
C GLU A 341 11.26 -20.05 20.29
N ILE A 342 12.01 -18.97 20.52
CA ILE A 342 11.80 -18.08 21.66
C ILE A 342 10.39 -17.49 21.62
N ALA A 343 9.97 -16.95 20.47
CA ALA A 343 8.65 -16.36 20.33
C ALA A 343 7.52 -17.37 20.58
N ARG A 344 7.61 -18.58 19.99
CA ARG A 344 6.60 -19.64 20.16
C ARG A 344 6.43 -20.05 21.61
N ASN A 345 7.54 -20.26 22.34
CA ASN A 345 7.50 -20.67 23.75
C ASN A 345 6.88 -19.57 24.64
N ASN A 346 7.22 -18.31 24.38
CA ASN A 346 6.67 -17.20 25.14
C ASN A 346 5.20 -16.94 24.82
N LEU A 347 4.77 -17.06 23.57
CA LEU A 347 3.36 -16.92 23.19
C LEU A 347 2.50 -18.03 23.78
N GLN A 348 3.01 -19.27 23.80
CA GLN A 348 2.33 -20.36 24.48
C GLN A 348 2.13 -20.02 25.96
N LYS A 349 3.17 -19.56 26.64
CA LYS A 349 3.09 -19.18 28.04
C LYS A 349 2.15 -18.00 28.30
N ALA A 350 2.17 -16.98 27.45
CA ALA A 350 1.26 -15.84 27.52
C ALA A 350 -0.22 -16.29 27.45
N LEU A 351 -0.56 -17.14 26.48
CA LEU A 351 -1.93 -17.65 26.28
C LEU A 351 -2.37 -18.70 27.32
N GLU A 352 -1.44 -19.40 27.95
CA GLU A 352 -1.73 -20.24 29.12
C GLU A 352 -2.13 -19.41 30.34
N LEU A 353 -1.50 -18.25 30.51
CA LEU A 353 -1.76 -17.33 31.63
C LEU A 353 -2.98 -16.45 31.38
N ASP A 354 -3.14 -15.94 30.16
CA ASP A 354 -4.30 -15.15 29.73
C ASP A 354 -4.79 -15.56 28.33
N PRO A 355 -5.82 -16.41 28.24
CA PRO A 355 -6.40 -16.85 26.97
C PRO A 355 -7.15 -15.76 26.17
N GLU A 356 -7.36 -14.56 26.75
CA GLU A 356 -8.03 -13.42 26.10
C GLU A 356 -7.08 -12.26 25.80
N LEU A 357 -5.77 -12.49 25.83
CA LEU A 357 -4.76 -11.46 25.53
C LEU A 357 -4.66 -11.21 24.02
N ALA A 358 -5.24 -10.10 23.55
CA ALA A 358 -5.26 -9.71 22.12
C ALA A 358 -3.85 -9.61 21.52
N ASP A 359 -2.91 -8.98 22.24
CA ASP A 359 -1.52 -8.80 21.79
C ASP A 359 -0.84 -10.14 21.51
N ALA A 360 -1.07 -11.17 22.35
CA ALA A 360 -0.49 -12.49 22.14
C ALA A 360 -1.03 -13.16 20.87
N TYR A 361 -2.32 -12.99 20.57
CA TYR A 361 -2.89 -13.48 19.32
C TYR A 361 -2.37 -12.71 18.10
N ALA A 362 -2.21 -11.39 18.19
CA ALA A 362 -1.65 -10.58 17.11
C ALA A 362 -0.20 -11.02 16.77
N VAL A 363 0.64 -11.20 17.80
CA VAL A 363 2.02 -11.66 17.64
C VAL A 363 2.08 -13.13 17.19
N LYS A 364 1.14 -13.98 17.64
CA LYS A 364 1.01 -15.34 17.13
C LYS A 364 0.68 -15.35 15.63
N GLY A 365 -0.27 -14.52 15.20
CA GLY A 365 -0.57 -14.34 13.78
C GLY A 365 0.64 -13.90 12.97
N LEU A 366 1.45 -12.96 13.49
CA LEU A 366 2.70 -12.54 12.86
C LEU A 366 3.70 -13.70 12.75
N LEU A 367 3.93 -14.46 13.82
CA LEU A 367 4.83 -15.62 13.81
C LEU A 367 4.43 -16.66 12.77
N GLU A 368 3.15 -17.07 12.75
CA GLU A 368 2.65 -18.09 11.84
C GLU A 368 2.62 -17.61 10.37
N SER A 369 2.33 -16.33 10.12
CA SER A 369 2.31 -15.75 8.76
C SER A 369 3.70 -15.60 8.17
N THR A 370 4.73 -15.49 8.97
CA THR A 370 6.12 -15.30 8.53
C THR A 370 6.91 -16.59 8.42
N ASP A 371 6.36 -17.74 8.82
CA ASP A 371 6.94 -19.02 8.49
C ASP A 371 6.73 -19.33 7.00
N TRP A 372 7.59 -18.71 6.19
CA TRP A 372 7.53 -18.69 4.72
C TRP A 372 7.43 -20.09 4.09
N GLN A 373 8.03 -21.11 4.72
CA GLN A 373 7.94 -22.49 4.22
C GLN A 373 6.56 -23.08 4.47
N GLN A 374 5.91 -22.73 5.57
CA GLN A 374 4.57 -23.24 5.90
C GLN A 374 3.46 -22.47 5.17
N THR A 375 3.62 -21.16 4.97
CA THR A 375 2.65 -20.33 4.23
C THR A 375 2.55 -20.74 2.76
N ARG A 376 3.67 -21.03 2.10
CA ARG A 376 3.66 -21.51 0.70
C ARG A 376 3.00 -22.90 0.54
N ILE A 377 2.95 -23.72 1.60
CA ILE A 377 2.29 -25.04 1.59
C ILE A 377 0.81 -24.93 2.04
N GLY A 378 0.32 -23.72 2.36
CA GLY A 378 -1.07 -23.45 2.73
C GLY A 378 -1.49 -23.86 4.14
N LYS A 379 -0.58 -24.38 4.97
CA LYS A 379 -0.90 -24.80 6.35
C LYS A 379 -0.77 -23.68 7.38
N GLY A 380 0.18 -22.75 7.22
CA GLY A 380 0.41 -21.65 8.16
C GLY A 380 -0.63 -20.55 8.08
N ASN A 381 -1.24 -20.35 6.91
CA ASN A 381 -2.19 -19.27 6.67
C ASN A 381 -3.47 -19.38 7.50
N LEU A 382 -4.00 -20.60 7.71
CA LEU A 382 -5.22 -20.82 8.50
C LEU A 382 -5.00 -20.52 9.99
N GLU A 383 -3.85 -20.86 10.54
CA GLU A 383 -3.52 -20.60 11.94
C GLU A 383 -3.24 -19.11 12.16
N ALA A 384 -2.51 -18.46 11.23
CA ALA A 384 -2.29 -17.03 11.23
C ALA A 384 -3.60 -16.24 11.11
N GLU A 385 -4.47 -16.61 10.16
CA GLU A 385 -5.79 -16.00 10.00
C GLU A 385 -6.63 -16.14 11.27
N ALA A 386 -6.71 -17.34 11.85
CA ALA A 386 -7.46 -17.56 13.08
C ALA A 386 -6.94 -16.71 14.25
N ALA A 387 -5.61 -16.58 14.36
CA ALA A 387 -4.98 -15.76 15.37
C ALA A 387 -5.27 -14.27 15.18
N PHE A 388 -5.12 -13.72 13.95
CA PHE A 388 -5.45 -12.31 13.66
C PHE A 388 -6.93 -12.00 13.89
N ARG A 389 -7.84 -12.87 13.43
CA ARG A 389 -9.28 -12.69 13.68
C ARG A 389 -9.58 -12.67 15.18
N ARG A 390 -8.93 -13.54 15.96
CA ARG A 390 -9.11 -13.56 17.42
C ARG A 390 -8.54 -12.30 18.08
N ALA A 391 -7.40 -11.80 17.64
CA ALA A 391 -6.83 -10.54 18.10
C ALA A 391 -7.77 -9.36 17.87
N ILE A 392 -8.34 -9.24 16.66
CA ILE A 392 -9.28 -8.17 16.28
C ILE A 392 -10.63 -8.31 17.00
N GLU A 393 -11.11 -9.53 17.23
CA GLU A 393 -12.31 -9.78 18.04
C GLU A 393 -12.13 -9.30 19.49
N LEU A 394 -10.97 -9.56 20.07
CA LEU A 394 -10.65 -9.15 21.44
C LEU A 394 -10.34 -7.65 21.55
N ASN A 395 -9.65 -7.10 20.56
CA ASN A 395 -9.30 -5.69 20.46
C ASN A 395 -9.53 -5.16 19.04
N PRO A 396 -10.74 -4.63 18.71
CA PRO A 396 -11.05 -4.09 17.39
C PRO A 396 -10.21 -2.88 16.96
N ASN A 397 -9.54 -2.22 17.90
CA ASN A 397 -8.67 -1.07 17.67
C ASN A 397 -7.18 -1.43 17.65
N HIS A 398 -6.84 -2.70 17.47
CA HIS A 398 -5.45 -3.15 17.40
C HIS A 398 -4.84 -2.89 16.01
N ALA A 399 -4.30 -1.69 15.79
CA ALA A 399 -3.77 -1.25 14.49
C ALA A 399 -2.76 -2.24 13.87
N SER A 400 -1.81 -2.77 14.67
CA SER A 400 -0.82 -3.74 14.18
C SER A 400 -1.44 -5.08 13.77
N ALA A 401 -2.52 -5.56 14.43
CA ALA A 401 -3.20 -6.78 14.04
C ALA A 401 -3.87 -6.62 12.66
N HIS A 402 -4.55 -5.49 12.43
CA HIS A 402 -5.10 -5.17 11.11
C HIS A 402 -4.02 -5.10 10.04
N MET A 403 -2.90 -4.43 10.32
CA MET A 403 -1.78 -4.29 9.40
C MET A 403 -1.13 -5.65 9.05
N TRP A 404 -0.82 -6.48 10.02
CA TRP A 404 -0.20 -7.79 9.78
C TRP A 404 -1.15 -8.75 9.09
N PHE A 405 -2.45 -8.68 9.41
CA PHE A 405 -3.48 -9.43 8.70
C PHE A 405 -3.62 -8.97 7.24
N ALA A 406 -3.52 -7.66 6.97
CA ALA A 406 -3.48 -7.14 5.61
C ALA A 406 -2.28 -7.69 4.82
N MET A 407 -1.09 -7.75 5.43
CA MET A 407 0.09 -8.35 4.80
C MET A 407 -0.10 -9.84 4.47
N LEU A 408 -0.78 -10.59 5.35
CA LEU A 408 -1.15 -11.98 5.08
C LEU A 408 -2.11 -12.05 3.88
N ARG A 409 -3.14 -11.22 3.82
CA ARG A 409 -4.09 -11.18 2.69
C ARG A 409 -3.42 -10.78 1.38
N GLU A 410 -2.50 -9.84 1.41
CA GLU A 410 -1.67 -9.48 0.24
C GLU A 410 -0.86 -10.68 -0.26
N SER A 411 -0.24 -11.45 0.64
CA SER A 411 0.55 -12.64 0.26
C SER A 411 -0.32 -13.77 -0.33
N GLU A 412 -1.62 -13.78 -0.01
CA GLU A 412 -2.63 -14.68 -0.57
C GLU A 412 -3.29 -14.14 -1.85
N GLU A 413 -2.83 -13.00 -2.38
CA GLU A 413 -3.43 -12.27 -3.52
C GLU A 413 -4.90 -11.86 -3.30
N ARG A 414 -5.31 -11.71 -2.05
CA ARG A 414 -6.63 -11.22 -1.62
C ARG A 414 -6.59 -9.71 -1.40
N ASP A 415 -6.28 -8.97 -2.46
CA ASP A 415 -5.88 -7.57 -2.36
C ASP A 415 -6.96 -6.63 -1.86
N GLU A 416 -8.23 -6.83 -2.22
CA GLU A 416 -9.32 -5.97 -1.72
C GLU A 416 -9.47 -6.10 -0.21
N GLU A 417 -9.37 -7.31 0.34
CA GLU A 417 -9.37 -7.52 1.78
C GLU A 417 -8.11 -6.91 2.43
N ALA A 418 -6.95 -7.02 1.77
CA ALA A 418 -5.73 -6.39 2.24
C ALA A 418 -5.86 -4.86 2.29
N ILE A 419 -6.45 -4.25 1.24
CA ILE A 419 -6.71 -2.80 1.18
C ILE A 419 -7.62 -2.35 2.33
N GLU A 420 -8.75 -3.03 2.55
CA GLU A 420 -9.67 -2.72 3.64
C GLU A 420 -8.97 -2.78 5.02
N LEU A 421 -8.17 -3.81 5.25
CA LEU A 421 -7.43 -3.99 6.51
C LEU A 421 -6.31 -2.93 6.68
N PHE A 422 -5.58 -2.58 5.61
CA PHE A 422 -4.59 -1.49 5.66
C PHE A 422 -5.26 -0.14 5.90
N GLN A 423 -6.39 0.15 5.24
CA GLN A 423 -7.17 1.37 5.48
C GLN A 423 -7.61 1.42 6.95
N ARG A 424 -8.11 0.30 7.50
CA ARG A 424 -8.49 0.26 8.91
C ARG A 424 -7.29 0.48 9.83
N SER A 425 -6.13 -0.07 9.50
CA SER A 425 -4.90 0.21 10.25
C SER A 425 -4.51 1.70 10.21
N MET A 426 -4.66 2.37 9.05
CA MET A 426 -4.41 3.82 8.92
C MET A 426 -5.40 4.68 9.72
N GLU A 427 -6.69 4.30 9.75
CA GLU A 427 -7.68 5.00 10.57
C GLU A 427 -7.36 4.92 12.07
N LEU A 428 -6.77 3.82 12.52
CA LEU A 428 -6.36 3.60 13.90
C LEU A 428 -5.00 4.22 14.22
N ASP A 429 -4.13 4.34 13.22
CA ASP A 429 -2.76 4.87 13.35
C ASP A 429 -2.45 5.89 12.23
N PRO A 430 -3.16 7.04 12.19
CA PRO A 430 -3.09 7.99 11.07
C PRO A 430 -1.73 8.67 10.90
N LEU A 431 -0.91 8.72 11.94
CA LEU A 431 0.46 9.25 11.88
C LEU A 431 1.52 8.13 11.93
N GLY A 432 1.09 6.87 11.83
CA GLY A 432 2.00 5.72 11.83
C GLY A 432 2.73 5.59 10.49
N ARG A 433 4.06 5.40 10.52
CA ARG A 433 4.87 5.27 9.29
C ARG A 433 4.56 4.02 8.48
N ILE A 434 4.22 2.91 9.13
CA ILE A 434 4.10 1.60 8.47
C ILE A 434 2.88 1.49 7.55
N PRO A 435 1.68 1.99 7.90
CA PRO A 435 0.56 2.03 6.96
C PRO A 435 0.89 2.77 5.66
N PHE A 436 1.61 3.91 5.75
CA PHE A 436 2.09 4.68 4.59
C PHE A 436 3.20 3.99 3.77
N THR A 437 3.71 2.87 4.25
CA THR A 437 4.62 2.01 3.50
C THR A 437 3.86 0.99 2.66
N ASN A 438 2.94 0.26 3.28
CA ASN A 438 2.34 -0.93 2.69
C ASN A 438 1.14 -0.63 1.78
N LEU A 439 0.19 0.21 2.21
CA LEU A 439 -0.99 0.50 1.40
C LEU A 439 -0.66 1.16 0.05
N PRO A 440 0.14 2.25 0.00
CA PRO A 440 0.49 2.84 -1.30
C PRO A 440 1.32 1.90 -2.17
N ARG A 441 2.17 1.05 -1.59
CA ARG A 441 2.89 0.01 -2.32
C ARG A 441 1.92 -0.98 -2.97
N LEU A 442 0.89 -1.43 -2.25
CA LEU A 442 -0.14 -2.32 -2.79
C LEU A 442 -0.95 -1.63 -3.91
N TYR A 443 -1.31 -0.36 -3.76
CA TYR A 443 -1.93 0.42 -4.82
C TYR A 443 -1.05 0.49 -6.07
N ALA A 444 0.23 0.79 -5.90
CA ALA A 444 1.19 0.84 -7.01
C ALA A 444 1.34 -0.51 -7.72
N GLN A 445 1.34 -1.61 -6.98
CA GLN A 445 1.38 -2.97 -7.54
C GLN A 445 0.15 -3.31 -8.38
N ARG A 446 -0.99 -2.68 -8.10
CA ARG A 446 -2.26 -2.87 -8.80
C ARG A 446 -2.54 -1.81 -9.88
N GLY A 447 -1.56 -0.95 -10.17
CA GLY A 447 -1.69 0.12 -11.16
C GLY A 447 -2.58 1.28 -10.71
N ARG A 448 -2.95 1.35 -9.41
CA ARG A 448 -3.66 2.48 -8.80
C ARG A 448 -2.65 3.58 -8.46
N ASN A 449 -2.02 4.12 -9.50
CA ASN A 449 -0.83 4.96 -9.38
C ASN A 449 -1.11 6.28 -8.65
N ASP A 450 -2.25 6.93 -8.96
CA ASP A 450 -2.62 8.22 -8.36
C ASP A 450 -2.83 8.12 -6.85
N GLU A 451 -3.43 7.01 -6.41
CA GLU A 451 -3.67 6.73 -4.99
C GLU A 451 -2.37 6.45 -4.25
N ALA A 452 -1.46 5.69 -4.87
CA ALA A 452 -0.14 5.41 -4.31
C ALA A 452 0.68 6.70 -4.16
N ILE A 453 0.75 7.51 -5.21
CA ILE A 453 1.49 8.78 -5.23
C ILE A 453 0.95 9.73 -4.18
N ARG A 454 -0.37 9.87 -4.07
CA ARG A 454 -1.03 10.75 -3.09
C ARG A 454 -0.66 10.37 -1.66
N LEU A 455 -0.73 9.08 -1.29
CA LEU A 455 -0.38 8.63 0.04
C LEU A 455 1.12 8.81 0.36
N TRP A 456 2.02 8.64 -0.62
CA TRP A 456 3.44 8.93 -0.38
C TRP A 456 3.70 10.43 -0.21
N LEU A 457 3.01 11.30 -0.96
CA LEU A 457 3.10 12.76 -0.76
C LEU A 457 2.56 13.17 0.61
N GLU A 458 1.41 12.63 1.04
CA GLU A 458 0.86 12.82 2.38
C GLU A 458 1.84 12.36 3.48
N ALA A 459 2.48 11.19 3.29
CA ALA A 459 3.51 10.71 4.21
C ALA A 459 4.73 11.65 4.31
N MET A 460 5.10 12.31 3.20
CA MET A 460 6.19 13.31 3.18
C MET A 460 5.81 14.60 3.91
N GLU A 461 4.54 14.99 3.89
CA GLU A 461 4.03 16.13 4.64
C GLU A 461 4.00 15.84 6.15
N ILE A 462 3.52 14.66 6.55
CA ILE A 462 3.44 14.23 7.95
C ILE A 462 4.83 13.99 8.54
N HIS A 463 5.74 13.37 7.79
CA HIS A 463 7.07 12.96 8.22
C HIS A 463 8.16 13.47 7.26
N PRO A 464 8.46 14.78 7.23
CA PRO A 464 9.38 15.37 6.26
C PRO A 464 10.82 14.87 6.36
N GLU A 465 11.22 14.34 7.53
CA GLU A 465 12.54 13.75 7.77
C GLU A 465 12.64 12.26 7.41
N TRP A 466 11.52 11.61 7.03
CA TRP A 466 11.48 10.18 6.77
C TRP A 466 11.77 9.89 5.29
N PRO A 467 12.89 9.19 4.95
CA PRO A 467 13.31 9.01 3.57
C PRO A 467 12.59 7.91 2.79
N MET A 468 11.78 7.06 3.45
CA MET A 468 11.16 5.90 2.81
C MET A 468 10.10 6.26 1.75
N PRO A 469 9.22 7.25 1.96
CA PRO A 469 8.25 7.64 0.93
C PRO A 469 8.93 8.12 -0.35
N GLN A 470 10.03 8.88 -0.24
CA GLN A 470 10.82 9.34 -1.38
C GLN A 470 11.47 8.15 -2.12
N GLN A 471 11.98 7.17 -1.38
CA GLN A 471 12.55 5.95 -1.97
C GLN A 471 11.48 5.14 -2.72
N TYR A 472 10.29 4.96 -2.14
CA TYR A 472 9.20 4.25 -2.80
C TYR A 472 8.69 5.01 -4.02
N MET A 473 8.58 6.33 -3.93
CA MET A 473 8.27 7.18 -5.08
C MET A 473 9.29 6.98 -6.21
N ALA A 474 10.59 6.97 -5.89
CA ALA A 474 11.65 6.75 -6.87
C ALA A 474 11.51 5.40 -7.58
N VAL A 475 11.31 4.32 -6.81
CA VAL A 475 11.13 2.97 -7.38
C VAL A 475 9.88 2.91 -8.27
N HIS A 476 8.80 3.54 -7.83
CA HIS A 476 7.56 3.58 -8.60
C HIS A 476 7.70 4.38 -9.90
N MET A 477 8.33 5.56 -9.86
CA MET A 477 8.59 6.36 -11.06
C MET A 477 9.47 5.60 -12.06
N ALA A 478 10.48 4.86 -11.60
CA ALA A 478 11.27 4.01 -12.48
C ALA A 478 10.42 2.91 -13.14
N GLY A 479 9.53 2.27 -12.38
CA GLY A 479 8.59 1.29 -12.90
C GLY A 479 7.61 1.86 -13.95
N LEU A 480 7.31 3.15 -13.85
CA LEU A 480 6.51 3.89 -14.84
C LEU A 480 7.35 4.40 -16.03
N GLY A 481 8.65 4.13 -16.07
CA GLY A 481 9.57 4.61 -17.12
C GLY A 481 9.96 6.09 -17.00
N ARG A 482 9.74 6.72 -15.85
CA ARG A 482 10.07 8.12 -15.53
C ARG A 482 11.38 8.19 -14.75
N LEU A 483 12.49 7.80 -15.41
CA LEU A 483 13.77 7.54 -14.75
C LEU A 483 14.46 8.82 -14.24
N ASP A 484 14.25 9.96 -14.88
CA ASP A 484 14.75 11.26 -14.42
C ASP A 484 14.09 11.70 -13.11
N GLU A 485 12.79 11.48 -12.98
CA GLU A 485 12.05 11.74 -11.75
C GLU A 485 12.44 10.74 -10.65
N ALA A 486 12.61 9.46 -11.01
CA ALA A 486 13.11 8.44 -10.11
C ALA A 486 14.46 8.84 -9.49
N MET A 487 15.38 9.36 -10.31
CA MET A 487 16.66 9.87 -9.84
C MET A 487 16.48 11.04 -8.86
N ALA A 488 15.60 11.99 -9.16
CA ALA A 488 15.37 13.15 -8.31
C ALA A 488 14.75 12.78 -6.94
N TRP A 489 13.82 11.83 -6.91
CA TRP A 489 13.25 11.32 -5.67
C TRP A 489 14.26 10.51 -4.85
N MET A 490 15.08 9.68 -5.50
CA MET A 490 16.13 8.91 -4.83
C MET A 490 17.20 9.83 -4.24
N GLN A 491 17.62 10.87 -4.98
CA GLN A 491 18.54 11.90 -4.47
C GLN A 491 18.01 12.51 -3.17
N ARG A 492 16.71 12.85 -3.12
CA ARG A 492 16.10 13.40 -1.91
C ARG A 492 16.09 12.38 -0.75
N ALA A 493 15.85 11.10 -1.03
CA ALA A 493 15.90 10.05 -0.02
C ALA A 493 17.31 9.89 0.58
N ILE A 494 18.35 10.00 -0.25
CA ILE A 494 19.77 9.95 0.18
C ILE A 494 20.10 11.18 1.04
N GLU A 495 19.70 12.38 0.61
CA GLU A 495 19.92 13.62 1.37
C GLU A 495 19.33 13.55 2.79
N LEU A 496 18.10 13.00 2.92
CA LEU A 496 17.41 12.86 4.20
C LEU A 496 18.05 11.82 5.13
N SER A 497 18.51 10.71 4.57
CA SER A 497 19.03 9.59 5.36
C SER A 497 20.51 9.70 5.69
N GLY A 498 21.30 10.37 4.83
CA GLY A 498 22.75 10.24 4.80
C GLY A 498 23.24 8.82 4.48
N ASP A 499 22.32 7.90 4.14
CA ASP A 499 22.57 6.47 3.98
C ASP A 499 22.86 6.13 2.54
N GLN A 500 24.10 5.70 2.28
CA GLN A 500 24.54 5.30 0.95
C GLN A 500 24.05 3.90 0.53
N THR A 501 23.37 3.13 1.42
CA THR A 501 22.79 1.83 1.01
C THR A 501 21.75 1.98 -0.10
N ARG A 502 21.13 3.16 -0.20
CA ARG A 502 20.23 3.53 -1.31
C ARG A 502 20.93 3.75 -2.65
N ALA A 503 22.25 3.82 -2.64
CA ALA A 503 23.07 3.97 -3.84
C ALA A 503 22.87 2.84 -4.85
N MET A 504 22.50 1.62 -4.43
CA MET A 504 22.25 0.50 -5.33
C MET A 504 21.15 0.79 -6.37
N PHE A 505 20.09 1.49 -5.97
CA PHE A 505 19.06 1.89 -6.92
C PHE A 505 19.58 2.98 -7.88
N THR A 506 20.37 3.92 -7.37
CA THR A 506 21.04 4.95 -8.18
C THR A 506 21.99 4.34 -9.21
N ILE A 507 22.73 3.30 -8.82
CA ILE A 507 23.62 2.55 -9.74
C ILE A 507 22.80 1.99 -10.90
N ARG A 508 21.67 1.35 -10.63
CA ARG A 508 20.79 0.81 -11.68
C ARG A 508 20.26 1.89 -12.63
N LEU A 509 19.93 3.06 -12.11
CA LEU A 509 19.51 4.19 -12.94
C LEU A 509 20.64 4.66 -13.86
N PHE A 510 21.90 4.75 -13.36
CA PHE A 510 23.05 5.10 -14.21
C PHE A 510 23.34 4.04 -15.26
N VAL A 511 23.21 2.75 -14.93
CA VAL A 511 23.31 1.66 -15.91
C VAL A 511 22.24 1.80 -17.00
N ALA A 512 20.99 2.09 -16.64
CA ALA A 512 19.91 2.31 -17.59
C ALA A 512 20.15 3.55 -18.49
N PHE A 513 20.77 4.60 -17.96
CA PHE A 513 21.20 5.77 -18.75
C PHE A 513 22.46 5.54 -19.58
N GLY A 514 23.17 4.39 -19.42
CA GLY A 514 24.42 4.09 -20.10
C GLY A 514 25.66 4.72 -19.50
N ASP A 515 25.57 5.34 -18.31
CA ASP A 515 26.73 5.93 -17.61
C ASP A 515 27.38 4.90 -16.67
N MET A 516 28.12 3.98 -17.27
CA MET A 516 28.80 2.90 -16.56
C MET A 516 29.91 3.38 -15.63
N ASP A 517 30.60 4.48 -15.98
CA ASP A 517 31.67 5.07 -15.17
C ASP A 517 31.13 5.56 -13.83
N ARG A 518 29.98 6.24 -13.81
CA ARG A 518 29.33 6.68 -12.58
C ARG A 518 28.81 5.50 -11.76
N ALA A 519 28.19 4.51 -12.40
CA ALA A 519 27.73 3.30 -11.73
C ALA A 519 28.89 2.61 -10.98
N VAL A 520 30.03 2.38 -11.64
CA VAL A 520 31.24 1.77 -11.03
C VAL A 520 31.84 2.66 -9.93
N ASN A 521 31.87 3.98 -10.12
CA ASN A 521 32.40 4.89 -9.11
C ASN A 521 31.58 4.82 -7.81
N ILE A 522 30.23 4.77 -7.88
CA ILE A 522 29.38 4.63 -6.71
C ILE A 522 29.61 3.26 -6.05
N LEU A 523 29.67 2.17 -6.83
CA LEU A 523 29.98 0.84 -6.31
C LEU A 523 31.27 0.84 -5.46
N LYS A 524 32.31 1.49 -5.92
CA LYS A 524 33.62 1.57 -5.23
C LYS A 524 33.61 2.44 -3.97
N THR A 525 32.56 3.24 -3.74
CA THR A 525 32.41 4.07 -2.52
C THR A 525 31.59 3.40 -1.43
N LEU A 526 31.00 2.24 -1.69
CA LEU A 526 30.25 1.50 -0.67
C LEU A 526 31.20 1.01 0.44
N PRO A 527 30.78 1.09 1.71
CA PRO A 527 31.56 0.54 2.82
C PRO A 527 31.79 -0.99 2.69
N ASP A 528 32.91 -1.50 3.18
CA ASP A 528 33.25 -2.92 3.13
C ASP A 528 32.24 -3.81 3.89
N ASP A 529 31.57 -3.27 4.92
CA ASP A 529 30.54 -3.93 5.70
C ASP A 529 29.13 -3.80 5.10
N HIS A 530 29.02 -3.15 3.94
CA HIS A 530 27.74 -3.03 3.24
C HIS A 530 27.27 -4.41 2.77
N PRO A 531 25.98 -4.79 2.95
CA PRO A 531 25.46 -6.11 2.54
C PRO A 531 25.76 -6.48 1.09
N PHE A 532 25.79 -5.50 0.18
CA PHE A 532 26.12 -5.69 -1.24
C PHE A 532 27.62 -5.65 -1.54
N ALA A 533 28.49 -5.31 -0.58
CA ALA A 533 29.94 -5.23 -0.81
C ALA A 533 30.51 -6.54 -1.36
N LYS A 534 30.03 -7.66 -0.83
CA LYS A 534 30.43 -9.01 -1.28
C LYS A 534 30.06 -9.36 -2.73
N TYR A 535 29.18 -8.58 -3.37
CA TYR A 535 28.76 -8.80 -4.78
C TYR A 535 29.37 -7.79 -5.75
N MET A 536 30.06 -6.75 -5.25
CA MET A 536 30.55 -5.63 -6.06
C MET A 536 31.47 -6.08 -7.22
N ASP A 537 32.42 -6.96 -6.94
CA ASP A 537 33.35 -7.42 -7.96
C ASP A 537 32.65 -8.14 -9.12
N GLY A 538 31.59 -8.91 -8.80
CA GLY A 538 30.78 -9.57 -9.83
C GLY A 538 30.01 -8.58 -10.71
N PHE A 539 29.50 -7.51 -10.15
CA PHE A 539 28.81 -6.46 -10.91
C PHE A 539 29.80 -5.62 -11.72
N VAL A 540 30.98 -5.31 -11.19
CA VAL A 540 32.04 -4.61 -11.96
C VAL A 540 32.45 -5.45 -13.16
N LEU A 541 32.66 -6.75 -12.99
CA LEU A 541 32.98 -7.65 -14.10
C LEU A 541 31.91 -7.67 -15.18
N LEU A 542 30.61 -7.62 -14.78
CA LEU A 542 29.48 -7.50 -15.73
C LEU A 542 29.50 -6.18 -16.49
N ILE A 543 29.75 -5.08 -15.81
CA ILE A 543 29.82 -3.74 -16.40
C ILE A 543 30.99 -3.70 -17.39
N ASP A 544 32.14 -4.31 -17.05
CA ASP A 544 33.33 -4.44 -17.91
C ASP A 544 33.12 -5.48 -19.02
N SER A 545 31.94 -6.08 -19.15
CA SER A 545 31.61 -7.12 -20.13
C SER A 545 32.40 -8.43 -19.97
N ASP A 546 33.00 -8.68 -18.82
CA ASP A 546 33.65 -9.96 -18.49
C ASP A 546 32.59 -10.93 -17.89
N ILE A 547 31.75 -11.43 -18.78
CA ILE A 547 30.63 -12.34 -18.40
C ILE A 547 31.19 -13.64 -17.79
N ARG A 548 32.35 -14.12 -18.26
CA ARG A 548 32.94 -15.36 -17.74
C ARG A 548 33.50 -15.15 -16.32
N GLY A 549 34.21 -14.07 -16.09
CA GLY A 549 34.72 -13.73 -14.76
C GLY A 549 33.57 -13.51 -13.77
N ALA A 550 32.50 -12.84 -14.20
CA ALA A 550 31.31 -12.69 -13.38
C ALA A 550 30.64 -14.03 -13.04
N LEU A 551 30.52 -14.96 -14.00
CA LEU A 551 29.99 -16.30 -13.76
C LEU A 551 30.86 -17.10 -12.76
N GLU A 552 32.16 -17.06 -12.88
CA GLU A 552 33.09 -17.70 -11.95
C GLU A 552 32.94 -17.14 -10.54
N PHE A 553 32.80 -15.80 -10.42
CA PHE A 553 32.60 -15.12 -9.16
C PHE A 553 31.29 -15.54 -8.49
N PHE A 554 30.14 -15.45 -9.17
CA PHE A 554 28.84 -15.83 -8.60
C PHE A 554 28.76 -17.33 -8.31
N SER A 555 29.44 -18.17 -9.09
CA SER A 555 29.54 -19.61 -8.81
C SER A 555 30.29 -19.88 -7.52
N ALA A 556 31.40 -19.20 -7.26
CA ALA A 556 32.15 -19.33 -6.02
C ALA A 556 31.34 -18.91 -4.80
N LEU A 557 30.54 -17.83 -4.92
CA LEU A 557 29.61 -17.41 -3.87
C LEU A 557 28.48 -18.42 -3.61
N ALA A 558 27.95 -19.06 -4.66
CA ALA A 558 26.99 -20.13 -4.52
C ALA A 558 27.57 -21.35 -3.81
N ASP A 559 28.79 -21.76 -4.20
CA ASP A 559 29.48 -22.93 -3.63
C ASP A 559 29.86 -22.70 -2.14
N SER A 560 30.10 -21.45 -1.71
CA SER A 560 30.34 -21.09 -0.29
C SER A 560 29.06 -20.99 0.54
N GLY A 561 27.89 -21.01 -0.10
CA GLY A 561 26.60 -20.81 0.58
C GLY A 561 26.25 -19.36 0.86
N GLU A 562 27.08 -18.40 0.46
CA GLU A 562 26.89 -16.97 0.72
C GLU A 562 25.86 -16.33 -0.24
N LEU A 563 25.45 -17.05 -1.29
CA LEU A 563 24.43 -16.60 -2.23
C LEU A 563 23.00 -16.77 -1.69
N PHE A 564 22.83 -17.35 -0.50
CA PHE A 564 21.56 -17.88 0.02
C PHE A 564 20.81 -16.95 0.99
N ASP A 565 21.27 -15.72 1.21
CA ASP A 565 20.55 -14.82 2.10
C ASP A 565 19.27 -14.32 1.43
N ALA A 566 18.12 -14.80 1.92
CA ALA A 566 16.80 -14.77 1.27
C ALA A 566 16.24 -13.36 0.97
N ASN A 567 16.92 -12.30 1.39
CA ASN A 567 16.50 -10.90 1.18
C ASN A 567 17.37 -10.14 0.16
N GLU A 568 18.38 -10.80 -0.42
CA GLU A 568 19.35 -10.15 -1.31
C GLU A 568 19.41 -10.80 -2.69
N PHE A 569 18.89 -10.14 -3.67
CA PHE A 569 19.09 -10.10 -5.13
C PHE A 569 19.91 -11.18 -5.91
N PRO A 570 20.82 -12.01 -5.37
CA PRO A 570 21.92 -12.54 -6.16
C PRO A 570 21.62 -13.74 -7.05
N ALA A 571 20.72 -14.64 -6.66
CA ALA A 571 20.52 -15.90 -7.40
C ALA A 571 19.87 -15.67 -8.77
N GLY A 572 18.87 -14.77 -8.83
CA GLY A 572 18.25 -14.38 -10.10
C GLY A 572 19.24 -13.68 -11.04
N ALA A 573 20.11 -12.81 -10.51
CA ALA A 573 21.18 -12.15 -11.28
C ALA A 573 22.24 -13.17 -11.74
N ALA A 574 22.65 -14.08 -10.88
CA ALA A 574 23.57 -15.16 -11.24
C ALA A 574 23.02 -16.07 -12.35
N ALA A 575 21.72 -16.37 -12.31
CA ALA A 575 21.04 -17.10 -13.38
C ALA A 575 21.09 -16.36 -14.72
N GLN A 576 20.91 -15.04 -14.70
CA GLN A 576 21.01 -14.20 -15.91
C GLN A 576 22.43 -14.19 -16.47
N VAL A 577 23.45 -14.07 -15.60
CA VAL A 577 24.87 -14.15 -16.01
C VAL A 577 25.19 -15.50 -16.64
N ALA A 578 24.73 -16.60 -16.05
CA ALA A 578 24.93 -17.94 -16.58
C ALA A 578 24.23 -18.13 -17.94
N ILE A 579 23.04 -17.55 -18.14
CA ILE A 579 22.36 -17.52 -19.43
C ILE A 579 23.19 -16.79 -20.48
N LEU A 580 23.75 -15.62 -20.16
CA LEU A 580 24.62 -14.85 -21.05
C LEU A 580 25.88 -15.60 -21.41
N ALA A 581 26.50 -16.32 -20.44
CA ALA A 581 27.65 -17.14 -20.64
C ALA A 581 27.37 -18.43 -21.46
N GLY A 582 26.10 -18.79 -21.66
CA GLY A 582 25.68 -20.03 -22.31
C GLY A 582 25.82 -21.28 -21.45
N ASP A 583 26.05 -21.12 -20.14
CA ASP A 583 26.11 -22.24 -19.19
C ASP A 583 24.70 -22.50 -18.61
N PHE A 584 23.92 -23.23 -19.40
CA PHE A 584 22.52 -23.50 -19.04
C PHE A 584 22.36 -24.41 -17.83
N LYS A 585 23.35 -25.28 -17.55
CA LYS A 585 23.38 -26.11 -16.37
C LYS A 585 23.47 -25.27 -15.09
N LYS A 586 24.45 -24.36 -15.05
CA LYS A 586 24.59 -23.41 -13.93
C LYS A 586 23.41 -22.45 -13.84
N ALA A 587 22.87 -21.99 -14.96
CA ALA A 587 21.70 -21.16 -14.98
C ALA A 587 20.49 -21.84 -14.32
N ARG A 588 20.25 -23.12 -14.61
CA ARG A 588 19.19 -23.92 -13.97
C ARG A 588 19.41 -24.09 -12.46
N GLU A 589 20.66 -24.33 -12.06
CA GLU A 589 21.03 -24.41 -10.65
C GLU A 589 20.69 -23.13 -9.90
N PHE A 590 21.05 -21.97 -10.45
CA PHE A 590 20.75 -20.67 -9.88
C PHE A 590 19.24 -20.34 -9.87
N VAL A 591 18.49 -20.74 -10.90
CA VAL A 591 17.01 -20.59 -10.89
C VAL A 591 16.39 -21.39 -9.74
N PHE A 592 16.90 -22.60 -9.44
CA PHE A 592 16.39 -23.42 -8.33
C PHE A 592 16.90 -22.96 -6.95
N ILE A 593 17.91 -22.13 -6.91
CA ILE A 593 18.33 -21.40 -5.71
C ILE A 593 17.37 -20.23 -5.47
N ASP A 594 17.12 -19.43 -6.52
CA ASP A 594 16.22 -18.29 -6.52
C ASP A 594 14.76 -18.72 -6.18
N GLU A 595 14.29 -19.80 -6.82
CA GLU A 595 12.94 -20.34 -6.68
C GLU A 595 12.94 -21.86 -6.46
N PRO A 596 13.19 -22.33 -5.22
CA PRO A 596 13.25 -23.75 -4.92
C PRO A 596 11.96 -24.54 -5.25
N ILE A 597 10.82 -23.84 -5.30
CA ILE A 597 9.50 -24.43 -5.61
C ILE A 597 9.38 -24.87 -7.07
N LEU A 598 10.28 -24.39 -7.96
CA LEU A 598 10.30 -24.77 -9.38
C LEU A 598 11.04 -26.08 -9.67
N ARG A 599 11.52 -26.78 -8.63
CA ARG A 599 12.15 -28.11 -8.82
C ARG A 599 11.13 -29.11 -9.33
N GLU A 600 11.60 -30.06 -10.17
CA GLU A 600 10.79 -31.03 -10.92
C GLU A 600 9.86 -31.91 -10.05
N ASP A 601 10.13 -32.00 -8.74
CA ASP A 601 9.38 -32.87 -7.81
C ASP A 601 8.17 -32.15 -7.17
N THR A 602 7.93 -30.89 -7.51
CA THR A 602 6.86 -30.09 -6.90
C THR A 602 5.79 -29.73 -7.93
N GLU A 603 4.54 -29.58 -7.48
CA GLU A 603 3.47 -29.03 -8.32
C GLU A 603 3.83 -27.62 -8.76
N LEU A 604 3.77 -27.32 -10.07
CA LEU A 604 4.12 -26.02 -10.64
C LEU A 604 3.22 -24.93 -10.08
N GLN A 605 3.79 -24.06 -9.28
CA GLN A 605 3.10 -22.86 -8.81
C GLN A 605 3.50 -21.67 -9.67
N VAL A 606 2.51 -21.04 -10.30
CA VAL A 606 2.69 -19.88 -11.18
C VAL A 606 1.98 -18.69 -10.59
N ASP A 607 2.76 -17.71 -10.13
CA ASP A 607 2.30 -16.45 -9.60
C ASP A 607 3.15 -15.28 -10.14
N LYS A 608 2.84 -14.06 -9.75
CA LYS A 608 3.59 -12.87 -10.17
C LYS A 608 5.08 -12.87 -9.77
N PHE A 609 5.42 -13.59 -8.69
CA PHE A 609 6.79 -13.65 -8.17
C PHE A 609 7.62 -14.73 -8.86
N THR A 610 7.03 -15.89 -9.11
CA THR A 610 7.69 -17.02 -9.78
C THR A 610 7.82 -16.84 -11.29
N THR A 611 7.00 -15.98 -11.91
CA THR A 611 6.98 -15.77 -13.37
C THR A 611 8.33 -15.41 -13.98
N PRO A 612 9.17 -14.50 -13.44
CA PRO A 612 10.47 -14.22 -14.04
C PRO A 612 11.39 -15.44 -14.08
N SER A 613 11.39 -16.25 -13.02
CA SER A 613 12.19 -17.47 -12.93
C SER A 613 11.64 -18.61 -13.79
N ILE A 614 10.31 -18.66 -13.98
CA ILE A 614 9.66 -19.57 -14.96
C ILE A 614 10.09 -19.24 -16.40
N ILE A 615 10.16 -17.97 -16.78
CA ILE A 615 10.62 -17.56 -18.12
C ILE A 615 12.09 -17.95 -18.34
N ARG A 616 12.95 -17.73 -17.33
CA ARG A 616 14.35 -18.17 -17.38
C ARG A 616 14.44 -19.71 -17.52
N LEU A 617 13.68 -20.45 -16.73
CA LEU A 617 13.65 -21.92 -16.79
C LEU A 617 13.14 -22.42 -18.14
N ALA A 618 12.11 -21.79 -18.70
CA ALA A 618 11.60 -22.14 -20.02
C ALA A 618 12.64 -21.89 -21.12
N TYR A 619 13.35 -20.75 -21.08
CA TYR A 619 14.44 -20.46 -22.02
C TYR A 619 15.58 -21.50 -21.92
N ILE A 620 16.02 -21.81 -20.70
CA ILE A 620 17.02 -22.83 -20.43
C ILE A 620 16.58 -24.18 -21.02
N SER A 621 15.34 -24.60 -20.76
CA SER A 621 14.79 -25.88 -21.25
C SER A 621 14.73 -25.91 -22.79
N GLN A 622 14.39 -24.81 -23.46
CA GLN A 622 14.47 -24.74 -24.93
C GLN A 622 15.91 -24.93 -25.45
N ARG A 623 16.89 -24.34 -24.79
CA ARG A 623 18.31 -24.43 -25.17
C ARG A 623 18.90 -25.81 -24.92
N GLU A 624 18.38 -26.55 -23.95
CA GLU A 624 18.69 -27.95 -23.65
C GLU A 624 17.94 -28.96 -24.51
N GLY A 625 16.95 -28.50 -25.32
CA GLY A 625 16.22 -29.32 -26.27
C GLY A 625 14.85 -29.79 -25.76
N ASP A 626 14.44 -29.46 -24.55
CA ASP A 626 13.12 -29.76 -24.00
C ASP A 626 12.11 -28.64 -24.31
N SER A 627 11.76 -28.56 -25.58
CA SER A 627 10.79 -27.55 -26.03
C SER A 627 9.35 -27.81 -25.55
N ALA A 628 9.01 -29.05 -25.15
CA ALA A 628 7.66 -29.37 -24.68
C ALA A 628 7.44 -28.80 -23.30
N TYR A 629 8.34 -29.05 -22.37
CA TYR A 629 8.32 -28.49 -21.02
C TYR A 629 8.38 -26.97 -21.03
N ALA A 630 9.26 -26.39 -21.83
CA ALA A 630 9.34 -24.94 -21.99
C ALA A 630 8.00 -24.31 -22.43
N GLN A 631 7.29 -24.92 -23.38
CA GLN A 631 5.99 -24.44 -23.81
C GLN A 631 4.90 -24.56 -22.75
N GLU A 632 4.97 -25.60 -21.93
CA GLU A 632 4.07 -25.79 -20.79
C GLU A 632 4.24 -24.63 -19.77
N LEU A 633 5.48 -24.38 -19.35
CA LEU A 633 5.84 -23.27 -18.45
C LEU A 633 5.35 -21.91 -18.97
N LEU A 634 5.62 -21.58 -20.24
CA LEU A 634 5.24 -20.30 -20.83
C LEU A 634 3.74 -20.15 -20.97
N ARG A 635 3.00 -21.22 -21.32
CA ARG A 635 1.53 -21.19 -21.39
C ARG A 635 0.89 -21.02 -20.04
N ALA A 636 1.47 -21.58 -18.97
CA ALA A 636 1.00 -21.38 -17.61
C ALA A 636 1.25 -19.95 -17.12
N ALA A 637 2.39 -19.35 -17.46
CA ALA A 637 2.76 -18.00 -17.02
C ALA A 637 2.00 -16.88 -17.74
N LEU A 638 1.66 -17.02 -19.03
CA LEU A 638 1.06 -15.95 -19.83
C LEU A 638 -0.25 -15.37 -19.26
N PRO A 639 -1.22 -16.17 -18.76
CA PRO A 639 -2.43 -15.64 -18.14
C PRO A 639 -2.15 -14.81 -16.88
N VAL A 640 -1.18 -15.22 -16.07
CA VAL A 640 -0.78 -14.53 -14.83
C VAL A 640 -0.22 -13.15 -15.16
N VAL A 641 0.70 -13.07 -16.13
CA VAL A 641 1.29 -11.80 -16.58
C VAL A 641 0.23 -10.83 -17.09
N ARG A 642 -0.75 -11.31 -17.86
CA ARG A 642 -1.82 -10.48 -18.43
C ARG A 642 -2.79 -9.90 -17.41
N GLN A 643 -2.82 -10.44 -16.19
CA GLN A 643 -3.61 -9.90 -15.08
C GLN A 643 -2.87 -8.79 -14.33
N GLN A 644 -1.57 -8.65 -14.55
CA GLN A 644 -0.76 -7.62 -13.89
C GLN A 644 -0.75 -6.31 -14.68
N PRO A 645 -0.51 -5.15 -14.02
CA PRO A 645 -0.27 -3.89 -14.70
C PRO A 645 0.89 -4.01 -15.70
N ARG A 646 0.81 -3.31 -16.82
CA ARG A 646 1.91 -3.29 -17.80
C ARG A 646 3.14 -2.58 -17.27
N LEU A 647 2.94 -1.47 -16.55
CA LEU A 647 3.98 -0.65 -15.94
C LEU A 647 3.73 -0.49 -14.44
N GLY A 648 4.73 -0.01 -13.72
CA GLY A 648 4.69 0.26 -12.29
C GLY A 648 5.60 -0.68 -11.51
N TRP A 649 5.43 -0.71 -10.19
CA TRP A 649 6.29 -1.44 -9.24
C TRP A 649 6.48 -2.92 -9.60
N PHE A 650 5.40 -3.58 -10.02
CA PHE A 650 5.43 -4.95 -10.52
C PHE A 650 4.90 -5.04 -11.95
N GLY A 651 5.13 -3.99 -12.74
CA GLY A 651 4.75 -4.00 -14.14
C GLY A 651 5.41 -5.16 -14.88
N GLN A 652 4.59 -6.04 -15.44
CA GLN A 652 5.07 -7.26 -16.09
C GLN A 652 4.94 -7.23 -17.61
N GLY A 653 4.76 -6.05 -18.20
CA GLY A 653 4.57 -5.93 -19.65
C GLY A 653 5.70 -6.51 -20.48
N ILE A 654 6.96 -6.35 -20.06
CA ILE A 654 8.10 -6.95 -20.75
C ILE A 654 8.09 -8.48 -20.65
N GLN A 655 7.54 -9.05 -19.58
CA GLN A 655 7.43 -10.50 -19.42
C GLN A 655 6.43 -11.09 -20.42
N GLU A 656 5.33 -10.38 -20.75
CA GLU A 656 4.42 -10.78 -21.80
C GLU A 656 5.14 -10.84 -23.16
N VAL A 657 5.91 -9.82 -23.48
CA VAL A 657 6.70 -9.76 -24.73
C VAL A 657 7.67 -10.94 -24.81
N ARG A 658 8.40 -11.23 -23.73
CA ARG A 658 9.33 -12.36 -23.61
C ARG A 658 8.65 -13.70 -23.80
N ILE A 659 7.52 -13.93 -23.10
CA ILE A 659 6.73 -15.16 -23.24
C ILE A 659 6.27 -15.36 -24.68
N LEU A 660 5.71 -14.33 -25.31
CA LEU A 660 5.24 -14.39 -26.68
C LEU A 660 6.38 -14.67 -27.67
N ALA A 661 7.53 -14.02 -27.47
CA ALA A 661 8.72 -14.26 -28.30
C ALA A 661 9.23 -15.71 -28.15
N LEU A 662 9.34 -16.24 -26.94
CA LEU A 662 9.76 -17.62 -26.68
C LEU A 662 8.77 -18.66 -27.16
N LEU A 663 7.46 -18.33 -27.21
CA LEU A 663 6.42 -19.17 -27.84
C LEU A 663 6.48 -19.12 -29.38
N GLY A 664 7.37 -18.33 -29.98
CA GLY A 664 7.47 -18.15 -31.43
C GLY A 664 6.39 -17.24 -32.04
N ARG A 665 5.62 -16.54 -31.23
CA ARG A 665 4.52 -15.63 -31.62
C ARG A 665 5.05 -14.23 -31.90
N LYS A 666 5.86 -14.13 -32.99
CA LYS A 666 6.62 -12.90 -33.31
C LYS A 666 5.74 -11.65 -33.45
N GLU A 667 4.62 -11.74 -34.20
CA GLU A 667 3.76 -10.59 -34.43
C GLU A 667 3.10 -10.13 -33.14
N ASP A 668 2.57 -11.06 -32.35
CA ASP A 668 1.96 -10.74 -31.05
C ASP A 668 2.98 -10.12 -30.07
N ALA A 669 4.24 -10.58 -30.12
CA ALA A 669 5.32 -10.03 -29.29
C ALA A 669 5.69 -8.59 -29.69
N LEU A 670 5.71 -8.29 -31.01
CA LEU A 670 5.95 -6.93 -31.51
C LEU A 670 4.80 -5.98 -31.17
N ASP A 671 3.55 -6.44 -31.29
CA ASP A 671 2.38 -5.64 -30.93
C ASP A 671 2.39 -5.35 -29.40
N ALA A 672 2.62 -6.37 -28.57
CA ALA A 672 2.73 -6.20 -27.12
C ALA A 672 3.88 -5.24 -26.73
N LEU A 673 5.03 -5.33 -27.42
CA LEU A 673 6.15 -4.41 -27.20
C LEU A 673 5.79 -2.97 -27.59
N ARG A 674 5.09 -2.77 -28.73
CA ARG A 674 4.64 -1.43 -29.14
C ARG A 674 3.72 -0.81 -28.10
N GLU A 675 2.72 -1.56 -27.66
CA GLU A 675 1.80 -1.11 -26.61
C GLU A 675 2.53 -0.80 -25.29
N LEU A 676 3.56 -1.57 -24.96
CA LEU A 676 4.38 -1.37 -23.76
C LEU A 676 5.21 -0.09 -23.85
N VAL A 677 5.87 0.17 -24.99
CA VAL A 677 6.67 1.39 -25.24
C VAL A 677 5.77 2.63 -25.26
N ASP A 678 4.59 2.53 -25.90
CA ASP A 678 3.58 3.60 -25.92
C ASP A 678 3.04 3.92 -24.53
N ALA A 679 2.92 2.92 -23.65
CA ALA A 679 2.56 3.10 -22.26
C ALA A 679 3.63 3.80 -21.42
N GLY A 680 4.87 3.91 -21.92
CA GLY A 680 5.97 4.60 -21.23
C GLY A 680 7.15 3.71 -20.79
N PHE A 681 7.15 2.41 -21.16
CA PHE A 681 8.29 1.54 -20.84
C PHE A 681 9.59 2.10 -21.40
N ARG A 682 10.65 2.05 -20.60
CA ARG A 682 11.99 2.47 -21.02
C ARG A 682 12.99 1.34 -20.83
N GLU A 683 13.33 0.96 -19.60
CA GLU A 683 14.26 -0.14 -19.33
C GLU A 683 13.79 -0.96 -18.12
N PRO A 684 14.08 -2.26 -18.04
CA PRO A 684 13.68 -3.11 -16.91
C PRO A 684 14.56 -2.88 -15.66
N VAL A 685 14.71 -1.63 -15.23
CA VAL A 685 15.62 -1.20 -14.16
C VAL A 685 15.43 -1.99 -12.86
N LEU A 686 14.23 -2.52 -12.63
CA LEU A 686 13.89 -3.19 -11.38
C LEU A 686 14.20 -4.70 -11.38
N THR A 687 14.24 -5.35 -12.55
CA THR A 687 14.21 -6.82 -12.62
C THR A 687 15.35 -7.46 -13.40
N ASP A 688 16.01 -6.73 -14.31
CA ASP A 688 16.96 -7.34 -15.26
C ASP A 688 18.27 -6.56 -15.41
N LEU A 689 19.29 -7.27 -15.92
CA LEU A 689 20.65 -6.77 -16.11
C LEU A 689 20.94 -6.36 -17.57
N TRP A 690 19.99 -6.53 -18.49
CA TRP A 690 20.20 -6.27 -19.93
C TRP A 690 19.20 -5.29 -20.51
N SER A 691 19.69 -4.51 -21.44
CA SER A 691 18.87 -3.63 -22.26
C SER A 691 18.00 -4.41 -23.25
N LEU A 692 16.99 -3.74 -23.80
CA LEU A 692 16.00 -4.34 -24.70
C LEU A 692 16.63 -5.05 -25.92
N ASP A 693 17.69 -4.48 -26.49
CA ASP A 693 18.41 -5.04 -27.65
C ASP A 693 19.31 -6.23 -27.31
N LEU A 694 19.76 -6.33 -26.06
CA LEU A 694 20.61 -7.42 -25.56
C LEU A 694 19.80 -8.57 -24.96
N ASP A 695 18.53 -8.39 -24.69
CA ASP A 695 17.66 -9.39 -24.07
C ASP A 695 17.63 -10.71 -24.85
N PRO A 696 18.17 -11.82 -24.31
CA PRO A 696 18.28 -13.09 -25.02
C PRO A 696 16.90 -13.72 -25.34
N PHE A 697 15.87 -13.36 -24.59
CA PHE A 697 14.52 -13.87 -24.76
C PHE A 697 13.82 -13.24 -25.99
N LEU A 698 14.30 -12.07 -26.44
CA LEU A 698 13.78 -11.34 -27.59
C LEU A 698 14.54 -11.60 -28.90
N ALA A 699 15.38 -12.61 -28.95
CA ALA A 699 16.25 -12.90 -30.09
C ALA A 699 15.48 -13.02 -31.42
N ILE A 700 14.24 -13.56 -31.43
CA ILE A 700 13.39 -13.70 -32.63
C ILE A 700 12.95 -12.35 -33.20
N LEU A 701 13.00 -11.27 -32.44
CA LEU A 701 12.55 -9.93 -32.83
C LEU A 701 13.69 -9.10 -33.46
N ARG A 702 14.98 -9.42 -33.23
CA ARG A 702 16.13 -8.57 -33.56
C ARG A 702 16.25 -8.18 -35.05
N ASP A 703 15.85 -9.08 -35.96
CA ASP A 703 15.91 -8.84 -37.40
C ASP A 703 14.71 -8.02 -37.94
N ASP A 704 13.78 -7.61 -37.06
CA ASP A 704 12.61 -6.85 -37.46
C ASP A 704 12.83 -5.34 -37.34
N GLN A 705 12.58 -4.59 -38.41
CA GLN A 705 12.76 -3.13 -38.42
C GLN A 705 11.88 -2.41 -37.38
N ARG A 706 10.69 -2.96 -37.07
CA ARG A 706 9.80 -2.40 -36.04
C ARG A 706 10.44 -2.50 -34.65
N PHE A 707 11.07 -3.64 -34.37
CA PHE A 707 11.81 -3.82 -33.13
C PHE A 707 12.96 -2.82 -33.00
N ALA A 708 13.79 -2.70 -34.06
CA ALA A 708 14.90 -1.74 -34.07
C ALA A 708 14.39 -0.29 -33.85
N ALA A 709 13.28 0.09 -34.49
CA ALA A 709 12.70 1.42 -34.30
C ALA A 709 12.22 1.67 -32.86
N MET A 710 11.66 0.66 -32.18
CA MET A 710 11.26 0.75 -30.79
C MET A 710 12.45 0.87 -29.84
N VAL A 711 13.52 0.11 -30.10
CA VAL A 711 14.80 0.23 -29.35
C VAL A 711 15.39 1.64 -29.50
N ASP A 712 15.42 2.17 -30.73
CA ASP A 712 15.90 3.55 -30.99
C ASP A 712 15.03 4.61 -30.28
N GLU A 713 13.73 4.39 -30.19
CA GLU A 713 12.80 5.28 -29.47
C GLU A 713 13.08 5.27 -27.96
N VAL A 714 13.23 4.08 -27.38
CA VAL A 714 13.57 3.91 -25.95
C VAL A 714 14.90 4.58 -25.64
N ASN A 715 15.95 4.29 -26.41
CA ASN A 715 17.29 4.85 -26.22
C ASN A 715 17.30 6.38 -26.32
N ARG A 716 16.56 6.96 -27.28
CA ARG A 716 16.44 8.39 -27.42
C ARG A 716 15.74 9.03 -26.22
N SER A 717 14.67 8.41 -25.73
CA SER A 717 13.97 8.87 -24.54
C SER A 717 14.85 8.82 -23.29
N LEU A 718 15.65 7.76 -23.12
CA LEU A 718 16.61 7.63 -22.03
C LEU A 718 17.68 8.72 -22.09
N ALA A 719 18.24 9.01 -23.27
CA ALA A 719 19.20 10.07 -23.45
C ALA A 719 18.62 11.45 -23.08
N GLU A 720 17.38 11.75 -23.49
CA GLU A 720 16.68 13.00 -23.11
C GLU A 720 16.44 13.10 -21.59
N MET A 721 16.08 12.00 -20.93
CA MET A 721 15.94 11.94 -19.47
C MET A 721 17.28 12.19 -18.79
N TYR A 722 18.35 11.55 -19.27
CA TYR A 722 19.67 11.73 -18.71
C TYR A 722 20.17 13.17 -18.83
N GLU A 723 19.95 13.85 -19.96
CA GLU A 723 20.25 15.28 -20.13
C GLU A 723 19.50 16.15 -19.08
N ARG A 724 18.26 15.80 -18.74
CA ARG A 724 17.54 16.49 -17.67
C ARG A 724 18.15 16.24 -16.29
N VAL A 725 18.58 15.01 -16.00
CA VAL A 725 19.30 14.67 -14.76
C VAL A 725 20.61 15.47 -14.65
N LEU A 726 21.43 15.49 -15.70
CA LEU A 726 22.69 16.25 -15.72
C LEU A 726 22.46 17.75 -15.52
N ARG A 727 21.39 18.29 -16.09
CA ARG A 727 21.01 19.69 -15.89
C ARG A 727 20.60 19.96 -14.44
N ALA A 728 19.74 19.11 -13.85
CA ALA A 728 19.31 19.24 -12.46
C ALA A 728 20.52 19.17 -11.51
N GLU A 729 21.46 18.23 -11.75
CA GLU A 729 22.68 18.11 -10.99
C GLU A 729 23.56 19.38 -11.07
N SER A 730 23.74 19.91 -12.28
CA SER A 730 24.58 21.10 -12.50
C SER A 730 24.01 22.39 -11.90
N THR A 731 22.68 22.48 -11.81
CA THR A 731 21.98 23.66 -11.29
C THR A 731 21.57 23.52 -9.83
N GLY A 732 21.55 22.30 -9.30
CA GLY A 732 20.96 21.96 -8.00
C GLY A 732 19.43 21.95 -7.99
N ASP A 733 18.78 22.14 -9.15
CA ASP A 733 17.30 22.21 -9.27
C ASP A 733 16.68 20.83 -9.54
N TRP A 734 16.68 19.98 -8.52
CA TRP A 734 16.02 18.71 -8.54
C TRP A 734 14.49 18.81 -8.39
N ASP A 735 13.99 19.91 -7.82
CA ASP A 735 12.55 20.14 -7.61
C ASP A 735 11.79 20.25 -8.93
N SER A 736 12.42 20.81 -9.97
CA SER A 736 11.82 20.88 -11.30
C SER A 736 11.50 19.49 -11.91
N LEU A 737 12.20 18.44 -11.49
CA LEU A 737 11.91 17.06 -11.90
C LEU A 737 10.84 16.43 -11.00
N ARG A 738 10.84 16.71 -9.68
CA ARG A 738 9.87 16.18 -8.72
C ARG A 738 8.47 16.76 -8.92
N ALA A 739 8.36 18.03 -9.26
CA ALA A 739 7.08 18.73 -9.46
C ALA A 739 6.19 18.12 -10.56
N LYS A 740 6.75 17.30 -11.47
CA LYS A 740 5.97 16.60 -12.49
C LYS A 740 5.13 15.44 -11.93
N ALA A 741 5.51 14.90 -10.78
CA ALA A 741 4.74 13.84 -10.12
C ALA A 741 3.43 14.35 -9.52
N GLU A 742 3.34 15.65 -9.21
CA GLU A 742 2.16 16.28 -8.60
C GLU A 742 1.03 16.57 -9.63
N ILE A 743 1.24 16.29 -10.92
CA ILE A 743 0.33 16.67 -12.02
C ILE A 743 -0.35 15.42 -12.67
N ILE A 744 -0.31 14.27 -12.02
CA ILE A 744 -0.99 13.07 -12.55
C ILE A 744 -2.42 12.99 -12.05
#